data_a9c6cde32366494ba263df0cbcdc31b8
#
_entry.id   a9c6cde32366494ba263df0cbcdc31b8
#
_cell.length_a   1.000
_cell.length_b   1.000
_cell.length_c   1.000
_cell.angle_alpha   90.00
_cell.angle_beta   90.00
_cell.angle_gamma   90.00
#
_symmetry.space_group_name_H-M   'P 1'
#
loop_
_entity.id
_entity.type
_entity.pdbx_description
1 polymer ?
#
loop_
_entity_poly.entity_id
_entity_poly.type
_entity_poly.pdbx_seq_one_letter_code
_entity_poly.pdbx_strand_id
1 'polypeptide(L)'
;MTGTKDNAVGAPLARTEAHAKVTGTAPYAYEYPTDEPLYLHPVLSTVARGRVTAVHTVEADRLRGVQAVLTSENAPRLTDTRDPEFAVLQSEEVAFRGQFVAAVVADTPETAREAAALVRVEYDEWPHDVVMRPDHQDLYTPAEVNTGAVADTLRGDVDGALGRAVVVVDQTYLTPREHNNPMEPHATVALWETLPDRLTLYDSTQGAHPVRGTVATVFGLPAENVRVIAPHVGGGFGSKGAAKAHNILAGLAARALPGRTVKFALTRRHMFGLTGYRPCTVQRVRLGADTEGRLGVIVHDVTELTSRVKEYAEQSALCSRMMYAAPNRATTHRLAALDVPIPFWMRAPGEAPGMFALETAMDELAEACGMDPIELRVRNDPETEPETGRPWSGRSLVECLREGAERFGWYERDPAPGARREGAWYVGTGVASAVYPRLSFPGSAAEVQYGSDGRYTVSIGAADIGTGARTALAQIAADALGCPVARVLVRIGDSDLPRATVAGGSSGTSSWGTAIHAAVRAFREEHGTAPRPGARSRAEAPENPDQDRYAMYSFGAHFAQVRVHADTGEVRVPRMLGVYSVGRVINPRTARSQLVGGMVMGLSMALHEQSVVDPRFGHVVNGDLAGYHVAANADVGEVEAFWLDEADPHLNPMGAAGVGEIGIVGMPAAIVNAAHHATVLRVRELPLTPDRFLR
;
A
#
# COMPACT_ATOMS: atom_id res chain seq x y z
N MET A 1 -42.35 3.37 24.37
CA MET A 1 -40.91 3.40 24.68
C MET A 1 -40.17 3.57 23.33
N THR A 2 -39.86 4.78 22.97
CA THR A 2 -39.07 5.13 21.80
C THR A 2 -37.63 4.80 22.15
N GLY A 3 -37.19 3.57 21.81
CA GLY A 3 -35.78 3.21 21.89
C GLY A 3 -34.99 4.11 20.94
N THR A 4 -34.06 4.86 21.46
CA THR A 4 -33.01 5.52 20.71
C THR A 4 -32.39 4.46 19.78
N LYS A 5 -32.45 4.66 18.46
CA LYS A 5 -31.67 3.90 17.51
C LYS A 5 -30.19 4.19 17.87
N ASP A 6 -29.55 3.27 18.59
CA ASP A 6 -28.09 3.30 18.69
C ASP A 6 -27.56 3.09 17.27
N ASN A 7 -27.16 4.17 16.62
CA ASN A 7 -26.57 4.10 15.29
C ASN A 7 -25.33 3.21 15.37
N ALA A 8 -25.32 2.10 14.65
CA ALA A 8 -24.20 1.18 14.64
C ALA A 8 -22.96 1.83 14.00
N VAL A 9 -23.17 2.61 12.94
CA VAL A 9 -22.12 3.42 12.28
C VAL A 9 -21.77 4.61 13.18
N GLY A 10 -20.47 4.82 13.41
CA GLY A 10 -19.95 5.84 14.35
C GLY A 10 -19.67 5.30 15.75
N ALA A 11 -20.18 4.13 16.12
CA ALA A 11 -19.92 3.53 17.42
C ALA A 11 -18.48 2.96 17.50
N PRO A 12 -17.74 3.20 18.62
CA PRO A 12 -16.34 2.74 18.77
C PRO A 12 -16.27 1.26 19.19
N LEU A 13 -16.81 0.37 18.38
CA LEU A 13 -16.87 -1.06 18.69
C LEU A 13 -15.49 -1.70 18.65
N ALA A 14 -15.27 -2.68 19.54
CA ALA A 14 -14.11 -3.54 19.48
C ALA A 14 -14.20 -4.49 18.26
N ARG A 15 -13.05 -4.89 17.72
CA ARG A 15 -13.00 -5.83 16.60
C ARG A 15 -13.63 -7.17 16.98
N THR A 16 -14.53 -7.67 16.15
CA THR A 16 -15.22 -8.94 16.40
C THR A 16 -14.28 -10.15 16.38
N GLU A 17 -13.20 -10.07 15.60
CA GLU A 17 -12.17 -11.10 15.47
C GLU A 17 -11.02 -10.97 16.48
N ALA A 18 -11.02 -9.95 17.35
CA ALA A 18 -9.90 -9.64 18.23
C ALA A 18 -9.57 -10.79 19.17
N HIS A 19 -10.59 -11.44 19.75
CA HIS A 19 -10.39 -12.57 20.67
C HIS A 19 -9.64 -13.72 20.01
N ALA A 20 -10.06 -14.15 18.82
CA ALA A 20 -9.41 -15.22 18.08
C ALA A 20 -7.94 -14.91 17.76
N LYS A 21 -7.64 -13.63 17.43
CA LYS A 21 -6.26 -13.18 17.14
C LYS A 21 -5.36 -13.23 18.38
N VAL A 22 -5.82 -12.69 19.52
CA VAL A 22 -4.98 -12.62 20.74
C VAL A 22 -4.84 -13.97 21.46
N THR A 23 -5.75 -14.92 21.20
CA THR A 23 -5.67 -16.29 21.75
C THR A 23 -4.98 -17.29 20.81
N GLY A 24 -4.53 -16.84 19.61
CA GLY A 24 -3.86 -17.71 18.64
C GLY A 24 -4.80 -18.70 17.94
N THR A 25 -6.13 -18.49 17.99
CA THR A 25 -7.11 -19.38 17.35
C THR A 25 -7.58 -18.88 15.97
N ALA A 26 -7.12 -17.70 15.54
CA ALA A 26 -7.36 -17.19 14.20
C ALA A 26 -6.41 -17.88 13.20
N PRO A 27 -6.90 -18.69 12.22
CA PRO A 27 -6.03 -19.36 11.28
C PRO A 27 -5.51 -18.38 10.22
N TYR A 28 -4.21 -18.16 10.20
CA TYR A 28 -3.51 -17.49 9.09
C TYR A 28 -3.16 -18.51 8.01
N ALA A 29 -2.80 -18.03 6.81
CA ALA A 29 -2.63 -18.90 5.64
C ALA A 29 -1.74 -20.13 5.87
N TYR A 30 -0.54 -19.95 6.45
CA TYR A 30 0.41 -21.04 6.69
C TYR A 30 -0.02 -21.97 7.83
N GLU A 31 -0.83 -21.47 8.77
CA GLU A 31 -1.29 -22.21 9.96
C GLU A 31 -2.53 -23.07 9.68
N TYR A 32 -3.08 -22.98 8.47
CA TYR A 32 -4.30 -23.72 8.15
C TYR A 32 -4.09 -25.22 8.40
N PRO A 33 -5.00 -25.87 9.15
CA PRO A 33 -4.84 -27.28 9.52
C PRO A 33 -4.92 -28.17 8.27
N THR A 34 -3.94 -29.03 8.11
CA THR A 34 -3.82 -29.97 6.98
C THR A 34 -3.23 -31.28 7.47
N ASP A 35 -3.69 -32.39 6.90
CA ASP A 35 -3.16 -33.71 7.21
C ASP A 35 -1.89 -33.96 6.38
N GLU A 36 -0.82 -34.42 7.05
CA GLU A 36 0.47 -34.79 6.45
C GLU A 36 0.96 -33.84 5.32
N PRO A 37 1.11 -32.53 5.60
CA PRO A 37 1.52 -31.59 4.57
C PRO A 37 2.95 -31.83 4.10
N LEU A 38 3.20 -31.47 2.85
CA LEU A 38 4.53 -31.29 2.31
C LEU A 38 4.96 -29.82 2.42
N TYR A 39 6.26 -29.58 2.40
CA TYR A 39 6.84 -28.27 2.55
C TYR A 39 7.71 -27.94 1.35
N LEU A 40 7.52 -26.75 0.80
CA LEU A 40 8.27 -26.24 -0.32
C LEU A 40 9.34 -25.24 0.13
N HIS A 41 10.58 -25.41 -0.37
CA HIS A 41 11.64 -24.42 -0.25
C HIS A 41 12.21 -24.06 -1.63
N PRO A 42 12.31 -22.74 -1.98
CA PRO A 42 12.77 -22.33 -3.30
C PRO A 42 14.30 -22.34 -3.39
N VAL A 43 14.82 -22.56 -4.60
CA VAL A 43 16.20 -22.25 -4.99
C VAL A 43 16.18 -20.97 -5.81
N LEU A 44 16.92 -19.96 -5.37
CA LEU A 44 16.92 -18.63 -5.97
C LEU A 44 18.16 -18.40 -6.81
N SER A 45 18.01 -17.60 -7.88
CA SER A 45 19.15 -17.15 -8.68
C SER A 45 20.17 -16.39 -7.84
N THR A 46 21.45 -16.71 -8.07
CA THR A 46 22.60 -16.01 -7.48
C THR A 46 23.22 -14.96 -8.41
N VAL A 47 22.70 -14.83 -9.64
CA VAL A 47 23.12 -13.82 -10.62
C VAL A 47 21.99 -12.83 -10.88
N ALA A 48 22.33 -11.60 -11.24
CA ALA A 48 21.35 -10.54 -11.49
C ALA A 48 20.75 -10.62 -12.91
N ARG A 49 21.49 -11.19 -13.86
CA ARG A 49 21.04 -11.41 -15.23
C ARG A 49 21.84 -12.52 -15.88
N GLY A 50 21.19 -13.38 -16.65
CA GLY A 50 21.86 -14.46 -17.35
C GLY A 50 20.92 -15.58 -17.76
N ARG A 51 21.49 -16.77 -17.89
CA ARG A 51 20.77 -18.00 -18.23
C ARG A 51 21.26 -19.15 -17.36
N VAL A 52 20.35 -19.97 -16.85
CA VAL A 52 20.67 -21.25 -16.21
C VAL A 52 21.18 -22.21 -17.28
N THR A 53 22.36 -22.77 -17.10
CA THR A 53 22.98 -23.73 -18.03
C THR A 53 22.88 -25.17 -17.55
N ALA A 54 22.85 -25.37 -16.24
CA ALA A 54 22.60 -26.69 -15.61
C ALA A 54 22.03 -26.54 -14.19
N VAL A 55 21.18 -27.50 -13.80
CA VAL A 55 20.68 -27.64 -12.42
C VAL A 55 21.02 -29.06 -11.94
N HIS A 56 21.90 -29.16 -10.95
CA HIS A 56 22.35 -30.44 -10.38
C HIS A 56 21.51 -30.79 -9.16
N THR A 57 20.59 -31.74 -9.29
CA THR A 57 19.60 -32.11 -8.26
C THR A 57 19.91 -33.43 -7.54
N VAL A 58 20.87 -34.24 -8.04
CA VAL A 58 21.11 -35.64 -7.58
C VAL A 58 21.34 -35.76 -6.09
N GLU A 59 22.05 -34.81 -5.48
CA GLU A 59 22.30 -34.85 -4.03
C GLU A 59 21.03 -34.55 -3.24
N ALA A 60 20.25 -33.58 -3.71
CA ALA A 60 18.96 -33.21 -3.13
C ALA A 60 17.92 -34.35 -3.27
N ASP A 61 17.83 -34.97 -4.45
CA ASP A 61 16.90 -36.09 -4.72
C ASP A 61 17.16 -37.31 -3.84
N ARG A 62 18.42 -37.54 -3.42
CA ARG A 62 18.81 -38.65 -2.55
C ARG A 62 18.51 -38.41 -1.08
N LEU A 63 18.24 -37.19 -0.67
CA LEU A 63 17.97 -36.91 0.73
C LEU A 63 16.61 -37.50 1.13
N ARG A 64 16.62 -38.32 2.19
CA ARG A 64 15.40 -38.96 2.67
C ARG A 64 14.35 -37.92 3.07
N GLY A 65 13.13 -38.11 2.56
CA GLY A 65 11.99 -37.22 2.81
C GLY A 65 11.79 -36.18 1.68
N VAL A 66 12.68 -36.09 0.71
CA VAL A 66 12.44 -35.28 -0.50
C VAL A 66 11.42 -36.01 -1.38
N GLN A 67 10.40 -35.29 -1.82
CA GLN A 67 9.31 -35.82 -2.63
C GLN A 67 9.42 -35.37 -4.10
N ALA A 68 9.96 -34.17 -4.35
CA ALA A 68 10.21 -33.66 -5.70
C ALA A 68 11.26 -32.52 -5.67
N VAL A 69 12.06 -32.45 -6.73
CA VAL A 69 12.86 -31.27 -7.08
C VAL A 69 12.37 -30.75 -8.43
N LEU A 70 11.79 -29.54 -8.43
CA LEU A 70 11.24 -28.88 -9.60
C LEU A 70 12.28 -27.95 -10.22
N THR A 71 12.43 -28.03 -11.55
CA THR A 71 13.30 -27.19 -12.37
C THR A 71 12.54 -26.76 -13.62
N SER A 72 13.11 -25.91 -14.47
CA SER A 72 12.53 -25.55 -15.76
C SER A 72 12.32 -26.75 -16.71
N GLU A 73 13.05 -27.84 -16.51
CA GLU A 73 12.96 -29.05 -17.34
C GLU A 73 11.74 -29.93 -16.98
N ASN A 74 11.42 -30.05 -15.69
CA ASN A 74 10.43 -31.01 -15.19
C ASN A 74 9.20 -30.40 -14.54
N ALA A 75 9.16 -29.08 -14.30
CA ALA A 75 8.00 -28.43 -13.76
C ALA A 75 6.77 -28.56 -14.67
N PRO A 76 5.55 -28.74 -14.14
CA PRO A 76 4.33 -28.75 -14.93
C PRO A 76 4.24 -27.51 -15.83
N ARG A 77 3.81 -27.68 -17.08
CA ARG A 77 3.68 -26.56 -18.01
C ARG A 77 2.47 -25.70 -17.66
N LEU A 78 2.70 -24.38 -17.62
CA LEU A 78 1.65 -23.39 -17.45
C LEU A 78 0.94 -23.11 -18.78
N THR A 79 -0.34 -22.80 -18.73
CA THR A 79 -1.16 -22.52 -19.90
C THR A 79 -0.94 -21.09 -20.42
N ASP A 80 -0.79 -20.13 -19.52
CA ASP A 80 -0.54 -18.73 -19.86
C ASP A 80 0.76 -18.24 -19.21
N THR A 81 1.73 -17.86 -20.04
CA THR A 81 3.04 -17.34 -19.65
C THR A 81 3.30 -15.94 -20.22
N ARG A 82 2.27 -15.25 -20.73
CA ARG A 82 2.39 -13.92 -21.34
C ARG A 82 2.83 -12.85 -20.34
N ASP A 83 2.44 -12.99 -19.07
CA ASP A 83 2.99 -12.16 -17.99
C ASP A 83 4.26 -12.84 -17.46
N PRO A 84 5.45 -12.25 -17.67
CA PRO A 84 6.72 -12.87 -17.25
C PRO A 84 6.83 -13.06 -15.72
N GLU A 85 6.10 -12.28 -14.90
CA GLU A 85 6.06 -12.46 -13.44
C GLU A 85 5.57 -13.86 -13.08
N PHE A 86 4.66 -14.43 -13.87
CA PHE A 86 4.00 -15.70 -13.60
C PHE A 86 4.58 -16.87 -14.38
N ALA A 87 5.53 -16.65 -15.29
CA ALA A 87 6.20 -17.72 -16.05
C ALA A 87 7.24 -18.50 -15.21
N VAL A 88 6.84 -18.86 -13.96
CA VAL A 88 7.70 -19.49 -12.95
C VAL A 88 8.16 -20.87 -13.42
N LEU A 89 9.47 -21.12 -13.45
CA LEU A 89 10.10 -22.36 -13.93
C LEU A 89 9.68 -22.76 -15.36
N GLN A 90 9.38 -21.78 -16.23
CA GLN A 90 9.00 -22.05 -17.62
C GLN A 90 10.10 -21.71 -18.63
N SER A 91 11.17 -21.04 -18.20
CA SER A 91 12.36 -20.73 -18.98
C SER A 91 13.63 -20.86 -18.15
N GLU A 92 14.79 -20.80 -18.81
CA GLU A 92 16.12 -20.80 -18.18
C GLU A 92 16.66 -19.37 -17.98
N GLU A 93 15.94 -18.34 -18.47
CA GLU A 93 16.37 -16.94 -18.33
C GLU A 93 16.24 -16.44 -16.90
N VAL A 94 17.25 -15.69 -16.48
CA VAL A 94 17.32 -14.99 -15.21
C VAL A 94 17.31 -13.50 -15.47
N ALA A 95 16.30 -12.81 -14.97
CA ALA A 95 16.10 -11.37 -15.16
C ALA A 95 16.47 -10.54 -13.93
N PHE A 96 16.58 -11.15 -12.75
CA PHE A 96 17.02 -10.48 -11.53
C PHE A 96 17.55 -11.50 -10.50
N ARG A 97 18.42 -11.05 -9.63
CA ARG A 97 18.92 -11.88 -8.52
C ARG A 97 17.80 -12.19 -7.54
N GLY A 98 17.62 -13.45 -7.18
CA GLY A 98 16.55 -13.92 -6.31
C GLY A 98 15.31 -14.44 -7.03
N GLN A 99 15.33 -14.50 -8.39
CA GLN A 99 14.30 -15.17 -9.17
C GLN A 99 14.29 -16.68 -8.87
N PHE A 100 13.11 -17.33 -8.88
CA PHE A 100 12.99 -18.77 -8.74
C PHE A 100 13.64 -19.50 -9.92
N VAL A 101 14.59 -20.39 -9.63
CA VAL A 101 15.28 -21.22 -10.66
C VAL A 101 15.07 -22.72 -10.43
N ALA A 102 14.76 -23.12 -9.19
CA ALA A 102 14.31 -24.46 -8.84
C ALA A 102 13.50 -24.41 -7.53
N ALA A 103 12.90 -25.53 -7.13
CA ALA A 103 12.23 -25.67 -5.84
C ALA A 103 12.28 -27.10 -5.35
N VAL A 104 12.38 -27.31 -4.05
CA VAL A 104 12.36 -28.62 -3.41
C VAL A 104 11.10 -28.77 -2.59
N VAL A 105 10.44 -29.93 -2.71
CA VAL A 105 9.29 -30.32 -1.88
C VAL A 105 9.68 -31.53 -1.05
N ALA A 106 9.47 -31.45 0.28
CA ALA A 106 9.84 -32.51 1.21
C ALA A 106 8.82 -32.69 2.35
N ASP A 107 8.97 -33.76 3.14
CA ASP A 107 8.08 -34.10 4.24
C ASP A 107 8.18 -33.12 5.43
N THR A 108 9.31 -32.42 5.58
CA THR A 108 9.51 -31.43 6.64
C THR A 108 10.12 -30.12 6.07
N PRO A 109 9.89 -28.96 6.71
CA PRO A 109 10.47 -27.70 6.25
C PRO A 109 12.00 -27.71 6.36
N GLU A 110 12.57 -28.41 7.35
CA GLU A 110 14.02 -28.57 7.53
C GLU A 110 14.63 -29.34 6.37
N THR A 111 14.02 -30.48 6.00
CA THR A 111 14.48 -31.33 4.88
C THR A 111 14.37 -30.56 3.56
N ALA A 112 13.27 -29.82 3.34
CA ALA A 112 13.11 -29.02 2.13
C ALA A 112 14.21 -27.96 2.01
N ARG A 113 14.54 -27.27 3.10
CA ARG A 113 15.60 -26.26 3.15
C ARG A 113 16.99 -26.86 2.97
N GLU A 114 17.30 -27.98 3.64
CA GLU A 114 18.57 -28.68 3.50
C GLU A 114 18.77 -29.17 2.06
N ALA A 115 17.77 -29.82 1.50
CA ALA A 115 17.83 -30.29 0.12
C ALA A 115 17.96 -29.16 -0.90
N ALA A 116 17.27 -28.02 -0.69
CA ALA A 116 17.42 -26.85 -1.54
C ALA A 116 18.85 -26.28 -1.52
N ALA A 117 19.54 -26.36 -0.38
CA ALA A 117 20.95 -25.96 -0.27
C ALA A 117 21.93 -26.91 -1.00
N LEU A 118 21.51 -28.16 -1.28
CA LEU A 118 22.30 -29.14 -2.03
C LEU A 118 22.12 -28.98 -3.56
N VAL A 119 21.08 -28.27 -4.02
CA VAL A 119 20.89 -27.97 -5.44
C VAL A 119 21.93 -26.97 -5.90
N ARG A 120 22.76 -27.36 -6.89
CA ARG A 120 23.76 -26.50 -7.50
C ARG A 120 23.26 -26.03 -8.87
N VAL A 121 23.34 -24.73 -9.11
CA VAL A 121 22.92 -24.12 -10.38
C VAL A 121 24.13 -23.47 -11.05
N GLU A 122 24.31 -23.76 -12.33
CA GLU A 122 25.33 -23.14 -13.19
C GLU A 122 24.68 -22.09 -14.10
N TYR A 123 25.40 -21.00 -14.34
CA TYR A 123 24.88 -19.88 -15.10
C TYR A 123 25.84 -19.44 -16.22
N ASP A 124 25.27 -19.00 -17.33
CA ASP A 124 25.91 -18.07 -18.26
C ASP A 124 25.48 -16.66 -17.81
N GLU A 125 26.41 -15.96 -17.17
CA GLU A 125 26.13 -14.64 -16.56
C GLU A 125 26.31 -13.52 -17.60
N TRP A 126 25.33 -12.62 -17.68
CA TRP A 126 25.34 -11.49 -18.58
C TRP A 126 25.60 -10.17 -17.84
N PRO A 127 26.13 -9.13 -18.55
CA PRO A 127 26.20 -7.79 -17.99
C PRO A 127 24.84 -7.31 -17.52
N HIS A 128 24.81 -6.66 -16.34
CA HIS A 128 23.58 -6.21 -15.71
C HIS A 128 23.66 -4.76 -15.23
N ASP A 129 22.53 -4.09 -15.11
CA ASP A 129 22.38 -2.79 -14.47
C ASP A 129 21.25 -2.82 -13.44
N VAL A 130 21.58 -2.49 -12.19
CA VAL A 130 20.68 -2.53 -11.02
C VAL A 130 20.59 -1.19 -10.30
N VAL A 131 21.31 -0.18 -10.81
CA VAL A 131 21.46 1.13 -10.15
C VAL A 131 20.65 2.19 -10.88
N MET A 132 19.72 2.78 -10.17
CA MET A 132 18.99 3.96 -10.64
C MET A 132 19.93 5.17 -10.70
N ARG A 133 19.98 5.82 -11.86
CA ARG A 133 20.67 7.09 -12.09
C ARG A 133 19.74 8.07 -12.80
N PRO A 134 19.68 9.35 -12.36
CA PRO A 134 18.79 10.34 -12.99
C PRO A 134 19.18 10.68 -14.43
N ASP A 135 20.43 10.44 -14.82
CA ASP A 135 21.00 10.61 -16.15
C ASP A 135 21.15 9.29 -16.93
N HIS A 136 20.41 8.26 -16.57
CA HIS A 136 20.45 6.97 -17.24
C HIS A 136 20.15 7.15 -18.74
N GLN A 137 20.96 6.51 -19.61
CA GLN A 137 20.89 6.72 -21.07
C GLN A 137 19.59 6.21 -21.69
N ASP A 138 18.98 5.18 -21.08
CA ASP A 138 17.78 4.50 -21.59
C ASP A 138 16.50 4.93 -20.83
N LEU A 139 16.44 6.20 -20.36
CA LEU A 139 15.20 6.73 -19.78
C LEU A 139 14.11 6.83 -20.83
N TYR A 140 12.91 6.38 -20.48
CA TYR A 140 11.75 6.47 -21.35
C TYR A 140 10.51 6.98 -20.60
N THR A 141 9.52 7.47 -21.34
CA THR A 141 8.22 7.88 -20.81
C THR A 141 7.29 6.66 -20.83
N PRO A 142 6.72 6.22 -19.70
CA PRO A 142 5.68 5.20 -19.71
C PRO A 142 4.40 5.75 -20.36
N ALA A 143 3.58 4.87 -20.94
CA ALA A 143 2.30 5.29 -21.51
C ALA A 143 1.36 5.83 -20.42
N GLU A 144 1.32 5.14 -19.30
CA GLU A 144 0.49 5.44 -18.13
C GLU A 144 1.28 5.20 -16.85
N VAL A 145 0.88 5.87 -15.78
CA VAL A 145 1.31 5.54 -14.42
C VAL A 145 0.31 4.57 -13.77
N ASN A 146 0.68 3.98 -12.65
CA ASN A 146 -0.06 2.90 -11.96
C ASN A 146 -1.59 3.11 -11.82
N THR A 147 -2.08 4.35 -11.80
CA THR A 147 -3.52 4.65 -11.73
C THR A 147 -4.24 4.64 -13.08
N GLY A 148 -3.54 4.39 -14.18
CA GLY A 148 -4.05 4.57 -15.55
C GLY A 148 -4.05 6.03 -16.00
N ALA A 149 -3.46 6.95 -15.23
CA ALA A 149 -3.31 8.34 -15.63
C ALA A 149 -2.12 8.49 -16.60
N VAL A 150 -2.23 9.44 -17.53
CA VAL A 150 -1.14 9.79 -18.44
C VAL A 150 0.11 10.20 -17.67
N ALA A 151 1.29 9.77 -18.15
CA ALA A 151 2.55 10.03 -17.47
C ALA A 151 2.89 11.52 -17.43
N ASP A 152 2.76 12.20 -18.55
CA ASP A 152 3.14 13.61 -18.71
C ASP A 152 1.92 14.50 -18.91
N THR A 153 1.93 15.67 -18.24
CA THR A 153 0.94 16.74 -18.48
C THR A 153 1.62 18.09 -18.60
N LEU A 154 1.04 18.96 -19.43
CA LEU A 154 1.47 20.35 -19.60
C LEU A 154 0.25 21.24 -19.72
N ARG A 155 0.19 22.28 -18.89
CA ARG A 155 -0.85 23.30 -18.93
C ARG A 155 -0.22 24.70 -18.83
N GLY A 156 -0.64 25.61 -19.71
CA GLY A 156 -0.19 27.00 -19.73
C GLY A 156 1.23 27.21 -20.27
N ASP A 157 1.81 28.36 -19.97
CA ASP A 157 3.15 28.78 -20.36
C ASP A 157 4.11 28.63 -19.18
N VAL A 158 4.62 27.42 -18.98
CA VAL A 158 5.44 27.05 -17.82
C VAL A 158 6.77 27.80 -17.80
N ASP A 159 7.49 27.84 -18.91
CA ASP A 159 8.81 28.49 -18.98
C ASP A 159 8.69 30.01 -18.82
N GLY A 160 7.72 30.63 -19.50
CA GLY A 160 7.44 32.04 -19.34
C GLY A 160 6.98 32.40 -17.91
N ALA A 161 6.21 31.51 -17.25
CA ALA A 161 5.78 31.72 -15.87
C ALA A 161 6.94 31.60 -14.87
N LEU A 162 7.86 30.66 -15.05
CA LEU A 162 9.09 30.55 -14.26
C LEU A 162 9.99 31.77 -14.44
N GLY A 163 10.12 32.26 -15.70
CA GLY A 163 10.93 33.44 -15.99
C GLY A 163 10.35 34.76 -15.43
N ARG A 164 9.05 34.81 -15.14
CA ARG A 164 8.37 36.00 -14.55
C ARG A 164 8.18 35.87 -13.03
N ALA A 165 8.41 34.71 -12.45
CA ALA A 165 8.24 34.52 -11.01
C ALA A 165 9.24 35.34 -10.21
N VAL A 166 8.76 35.96 -9.12
CA VAL A 166 9.58 36.77 -8.23
C VAL A 166 10.35 35.91 -7.27
N VAL A 167 9.71 34.84 -6.77
CA VAL A 167 10.32 33.84 -5.90
C VAL A 167 10.29 32.50 -6.62
N VAL A 168 11.43 31.81 -6.71
CA VAL A 168 11.56 30.51 -7.36
C VAL A 168 12.23 29.53 -6.41
N VAL A 169 11.62 28.37 -6.24
CA VAL A 169 12.23 27.17 -5.66
C VAL A 169 12.50 26.20 -6.80
N ASP A 170 13.71 25.70 -6.95
CA ASP A 170 14.13 24.68 -7.92
C ASP A 170 15.04 23.70 -7.22
N GLN A 171 14.47 22.58 -6.77
CA GLN A 171 15.18 21.62 -5.92
C GLN A 171 14.88 20.18 -6.32
N THR A 172 15.82 19.29 -5.95
CA THR A 172 15.69 17.86 -6.17
C THR A 172 15.53 17.13 -4.84
N TYR A 173 14.52 16.24 -4.78
CA TYR A 173 14.15 15.45 -3.61
C TYR A 173 14.33 13.96 -3.95
N LEU A 174 14.87 13.19 -3.00
CA LEU A 174 15.15 11.78 -3.19
C LEU A 174 14.45 10.93 -2.13
N THR A 175 13.77 9.87 -2.59
CA THR A 175 13.25 8.82 -1.70
C THR A 175 13.96 7.49 -1.99
N PRO A 176 14.28 6.69 -0.96
CA PRO A 176 14.94 5.41 -1.14
C PRO A 176 13.95 4.33 -1.63
N ARG A 177 14.47 3.14 -1.95
CA ARG A 177 13.68 1.93 -2.11
C ARG A 177 13.20 1.47 -0.74
N GLU A 178 11.87 1.17 -0.62
CA GLU A 178 11.25 0.76 0.63
C GLU A 178 10.44 -0.53 0.47
N HIS A 179 10.43 -1.38 1.50
CA HIS A 179 9.73 -2.67 1.50
C HIS A 179 8.58 -2.70 2.50
N ASN A 180 7.45 -3.28 2.10
CA ASN A 180 6.20 -3.37 2.88
C ASN A 180 6.37 -4.11 4.22
N ASN A 181 7.19 -5.11 4.26
CA ASN A 181 7.54 -5.92 5.44
C ASN A 181 6.36 -6.29 6.36
N PRO A 182 5.23 -6.84 5.87
CA PRO A 182 4.14 -7.27 6.74
C PRO A 182 4.65 -8.31 7.75
N MET A 183 4.10 -8.30 8.98
CA MET A 183 4.53 -9.23 10.03
C MET A 183 4.28 -10.69 9.64
N GLU A 184 3.12 -10.98 9.05
CA GLU A 184 2.89 -12.27 8.39
C GLU A 184 3.65 -12.29 7.06
N PRO A 185 4.61 -13.21 6.86
CA PRO A 185 5.22 -13.42 5.56
C PRO A 185 4.19 -13.79 4.49
N HIS A 186 4.54 -13.60 3.21
CA HIS A 186 3.74 -14.14 2.12
C HIS A 186 3.76 -15.66 2.22
N ALA A 187 2.59 -16.26 2.28
CA ALA A 187 2.42 -17.69 2.44
C ALA A 187 1.23 -18.19 1.63
N THR A 188 1.39 -19.37 1.05
CA THR A 188 0.36 -20.09 0.30
C THR A 188 0.41 -21.56 0.67
N VAL A 189 -0.74 -22.14 1.03
CA VAL A 189 -0.92 -23.58 1.18
C VAL A 189 -1.78 -24.05 0.01
N ALA A 190 -1.22 -24.91 -0.84
CA ALA A 190 -1.83 -25.32 -2.10
C ALA A 190 -2.22 -26.81 -2.09
N LEU A 191 -3.41 -27.12 -2.57
CA LEU A 191 -3.90 -28.48 -2.80
C LEU A 191 -4.44 -28.60 -4.22
N TRP A 192 -3.89 -29.51 -5.01
CA TRP A 192 -4.37 -29.86 -6.34
C TRP A 192 -5.11 -31.20 -6.32
N GLU A 193 -6.37 -31.20 -6.75
CA GLU A 193 -7.19 -32.38 -6.92
C GLU A 193 -7.38 -32.65 -8.42
N THR A 194 -7.34 -33.92 -8.85
CA THR A 194 -7.43 -34.29 -10.28
C THR A 194 -8.82 -34.68 -10.76
N LEU A 195 -9.74 -34.97 -9.83
CA LEU A 195 -11.12 -35.38 -10.15
C LEU A 195 -12.12 -34.73 -9.18
N PRO A 196 -12.70 -33.54 -9.52
CA PRO A 196 -12.39 -32.71 -10.70
C PRO A 196 -11.02 -32.02 -10.61
N ASP A 197 -10.49 -31.55 -11.74
CA ASP A 197 -9.26 -30.77 -11.78
C ASP A 197 -9.51 -29.42 -11.07
N ARG A 198 -9.02 -29.30 -9.84
CA ARG A 198 -9.30 -28.20 -8.92
C ARG A 198 -8.10 -27.79 -8.11
N LEU A 199 -7.89 -26.49 -7.93
CA LEU A 199 -6.85 -25.91 -7.08
C LEU A 199 -7.45 -25.12 -5.92
N THR A 200 -7.13 -25.52 -4.69
CA THR A 200 -7.46 -24.76 -3.48
C THR A 200 -6.20 -24.12 -2.91
N LEU A 201 -6.25 -22.79 -2.67
CA LEU A 201 -5.19 -22.02 -2.05
C LEU A 201 -5.68 -21.42 -0.73
N TYR A 202 -5.00 -21.70 0.38
CA TYR A 202 -5.08 -20.88 1.58
C TYR A 202 -3.95 -19.87 1.46
N ASP A 203 -4.29 -18.59 1.31
CA ASP A 203 -3.34 -17.57 0.86
C ASP A 203 -3.34 -16.33 1.73
N SER A 204 -2.17 -15.76 1.95
CA SER A 204 -2.04 -14.48 2.64
C SER A 204 -2.23 -13.32 1.64
N THR A 205 -3.49 -13.04 1.25
CA THR A 205 -3.82 -12.07 0.20
C THR A 205 -4.75 -10.96 0.64
N GLN A 206 -4.62 -9.79 0.00
CA GLN A 206 -5.53 -8.65 0.11
C GLN A 206 -6.80 -8.82 -0.76
N GLY A 207 -6.87 -9.87 -1.61
CA GLY A 207 -8.00 -10.08 -2.49
C GLY A 207 -8.10 -11.52 -3.01
N ALA A 208 -8.99 -12.31 -2.44
CA ALA A 208 -9.19 -13.71 -2.85
C ALA A 208 -9.64 -13.84 -4.32
N HIS A 209 -10.53 -12.96 -4.79
CA HIS A 209 -11.02 -13.00 -6.17
C HIS A 209 -9.98 -12.58 -7.22
N PRO A 210 -9.21 -11.49 -7.05
CA PRO A 210 -8.10 -11.18 -7.95
C PRO A 210 -7.07 -12.31 -8.06
N VAL A 211 -6.66 -12.91 -6.94
CA VAL A 211 -5.73 -14.06 -6.96
C VAL A 211 -6.35 -15.25 -7.68
N ARG A 212 -7.63 -15.58 -7.41
CA ARG A 212 -8.34 -16.64 -8.13
C ARG A 212 -8.31 -16.43 -9.64
N GLY A 213 -8.63 -15.23 -10.11
CA GLY A 213 -8.65 -14.89 -11.53
C GLY A 213 -7.29 -15.10 -12.20
N THR A 214 -6.23 -14.55 -11.60
CA THR A 214 -4.85 -14.71 -12.11
C THR A 214 -4.41 -16.17 -12.14
N VAL A 215 -4.59 -16.89 -11.04
CA VAL A 215 -4.19 -18.30 -10.92
C VAL A 215 -4.96 -19.18 -11.90
N ALA A 216 -6.27 -18.97 -12.05
CA ALA A 216 -7.10 -19.70 -13.01
C ALA A 216 -6.58 -19.50 -14.46
N THR A 217 -6.27 -18.26 -14.83
CA THR A 217 -5.72 -17.94 -16.16
C THR A 217 -4.37 -18.62 -16.39
N VAL A 218 -3.44 -18.48 -15.45
CA VAL A 218 -2.08 -19.02 -15.56
C VAL A 218 -2.07 -20.55 -15.70
N PHE A 219 -2.92 -21.23 -14.91
CA PHE A 219 -3.02 -22.71 -14.97
C PHE A 219 -3.98 -23.23 -16.03
N GLY A 220 -4.76 -22.37 -16.69
CA GLY A 220 -5.79 -22.75 -17.68
C GLY A 220 -6.98 -23.47 -17.06
N LEU A 221 -7.32 -23.15 -15.82
CA LEU A 221 -8.48 -23.70 -15.12
C LEU A 221 -9.71 -22.79 -15.27
N PRO A 222 -10.93 -23.36 -15.29
CA PRO A 222 -12.13 -22.58 -15.03
C PRO A 222 -12.02 -21.86 -13.67
N ALA A 223 -12.47 -20.61 -13.58
CA ALA A 223 -12.36 -19.84 -12.35
C ALA A 223 -13.06 -20.50 -11.14
N GLU A 224 -14.17 -21.21 -11.38
CA GLU A 224 -14.90 -22.00 -10.37
C GLU A 224 -14.11 -23.20 -9.83
N ASN A 225 -13.08 -23.65 -10.56
CA ASN A 225 -12.18 -24.72 -10.12
C ASN A 225 -10.98 -24.21 -9.32
N VAL A 226 -10.89 -22.90 -9.12
CA VAL A 226 -9.85 -22.31 -8.25
C VAL A 226 -10.54 -21.65 -7.06
N ARG A 227 -10.20 -22.08 -5.85
CA ARG A 227 -10.69 -21.49 -4.61
C ARG A 227 -9.54 -20.86 -3.83
N VAL A 228 -9.72 -19.62 -3.39
CA VAL A 228 -8.75 -18.89 -2.57
C VAL A 228 -9.40 -18.52 -1.23
N ILE A 229 -8.74 -18.88 -0.14
CA ILE A 229 -9.24 -18.73 1.23
C ILE A 229 -8.24 -17.90 2.03
N ALA A 230 -8.68 -16.75 2.56
CA ALA A 230 -7.87 -15.79 3.32
C ALA A 230 -8.69 -15.17 4.47
N PRO A 231 -9.13 -15.96 5.48
CA PRO A 231 -10.00 -15.47 6.54
C PRO A 231 -9.33 -14.46 7.46
N HIS A 232 -8.02 -14.54 7.62
CA HIS A 232 -7.18 -13.63 8.40
C HIS A 232 -5.88 -13.37 7.65
N VAL A 233 -5.46 -12.11 7.59
CA VAL A 233 -4.23 -11.67 6.93
C VAL A 233 -3.45 -10.76 7.88
N GLY A 234 -2.19 -11.05 8.10
CA GLY A 234 -1.29 -10.40 9.06
C GLY A 234 -0.56 -9.19 8.48
N GLY A 235 -1.30 -8.28 7.82
CA GLY A 235 -0.77 -7.12 7.11
C GLY A 235 -0.44 -7.41 5.65
N GLY A 236 -0.40 -6.36 4.84
CA GLY A 236 -0.06 -6.46 3.42
C GLY A 236 0.59 -5.18 2.91
N PHE A 237 0.02 -4.02 3.24
CA PHE A 237 0.50 -2.68 2.87
C PHE A 237 0.69 -2.49 1.36
N GLY A 238 -0.02 -3.29 0.53
CA GLY A 238 0.06 -3.31 -0.92
C GLY A 238 0.74 -4.55 -1.49
N SER A 239 1.76 -5.13 -0.84
CA SER A 239 2.53 -6.27 -1.38
C SER A 239 1.71 -7.53 -1.62
N LYS A 240 0.60 -7.72 -0.91
CA LYS A 240 -0.36 -8.83 -1.06
C LYS A 240 -1.58 -8.48 -1.92
N GLY A 241 -1.54 -7.35 -2.66
CA GLY A 241 -2.67 -6.81 -3.42
C GLY A 241 -3.02 -7.57 -4.70
N ALA A 242 -2.11 -8.38 -5.22
CA ALA A 242 -2.30 -9.23 -6.39
C ALA A 242 -1.60 -10.57 -6.19
N ALA A 243 -1.86 -11.53 -7.07
CA ALA A 243 -1.06 -12.75 -7.15
C ALA A 243 0.42 -12.40 -7.39
N LYS A 244 1.31 -13.24 -6.90
CA LYS A 244 2.76 -13.14 -7.07
C LYS A 244 3.35 -14.47 -7.52
N ALA A 245 4.58 -14.47 -7.98
CA ALA A 245 5.29 -15.67 -8.42
C ALA A 245 5.24 -16.83 -7.40
N HIS A 246 5.21 -16.55 -6.09
CA HIS A 246 5.12 -17.59 -5.06
C HIS A 246 3.79 -18.36 -5.05
N ASN A 247 2.67 -17.73 -5.42
CA ASN A 247 1.38 -18.40 -5.59
C ASN A 247 1.46 -19.44 -6.72
N ILE A 248 2.12 -19.05 -7.84
CA ILE A 248 2.29 -19.94 -9.00
C ILE A 248 3.23 -21.09 -8.64
N LEU A 249 4.35 -20.81 -7.96
CA LEU A 249 5.27 -21.87 -7.52
C LEU A 249 4.60 -22.87 -6.59
N ALA A 250 3.79 -22.42 -5.64
CA ALA A 250 3.00 -23.32 -4.76
C ALA A 250 2.01 -24.15 -5.56
N GLY A 251 1.31 -23.56 -6.53
CA GLY A 251 0.40 -24.26 -7.44
C GLY A 251 1.10 -25.29 -8.31
N LEU A 252 2.30 -24.98 -8.86
CA LEU A 252 3.13 -25.93 -9.63
C LEU A 252 3.54 -27.12 -8.78
N ALA A 253 3.97 -26.89 -7.54
CA ALA A 253 4.35 -27.97 -6.62
C ALA A 253 3.15 -28.87 -6.27
N ALA A 254 1.98 -28.29 -5.99
CA ALA A 254 0.76 -29.04 -5.73
C ALA A 254 0.31 -29.84 -6.98
N ARG A 255 0.46 -29.28 -8.18
CA ARG A 255 0.13 -29.97 -9.45
C ARG A 255 1.08 -31.12 -9.75
N ALA A 256 2.36 -31.00 -9.36
CA ALA A 256 3.35 -32.08 -9.48
C ALA A 256 3.09 -33.23 -8.51
N LEU A 257 2.40 -32.97 -7.39
CA LEU A 257 2.11 -33.93 -6.31
C LEU A 257 0.60 -33.94 -5.98
N PRO A 258 -0.27 -34.36 -6.91
CA PRO A 258 -1.72 -34.26 -6.75
C PRO A 258 -2.21 -35.02 -5.51
N GLY A 259 -3.23 -34.46 -4.83
CA GLY A 259 -3.79 -35.02 -3.62
C GLY A 259 -2.96 -34.76 -2.35
N ARG A 260 -1.77 -34.17 -2.48
CA ARG A 260 -0.94 -33.76 -1.34
C ARG A 260 -1.00 -32.25 -1.13
N THR A 261 -1.15 -31.85 0.11
CA THR A 261 -1.12 -30.43 0.45
C THR A 261 0.33 -29.93 0.55
N VAL A 262 0.65 -28.84 -0.15
CA VAL A 262 1.99 -28.22 -0.14
C VAL A 262 1.92 -26.89 0.59
N LYS A 263 2.71 -26.73 1.65
CA LYS A 263 2.87 -25.48 2.41
C LYS A 263 4.10 -24.72 1.93
N PHE A 264 3.92 -23.47 1.59
CA PHE A 264 4.99 -22.57 1.18
C PHE A 264 4.88 -21.21 1.88
N ALA A 265 5.93 -20.80 2.57
CA ALA A 265 6.07 -19.46 3.13
C ALA A 265 7.42 -18.89 2.72
N LEU A 266 7.41 -17.65 2.24
CA LEU A 266 8.63 -16.90 1.98
C LEU A 266 9.33 -16.54 3.31
N THR A 267 10.65 -16.67 3.36
CA THR A 267 11.41 -16.09 4.47
C THR A 267 11.42 -14.56 4.34
N ARG A 268 11.77 -13.85 5.42
CA ARG A 268 11.89 -12.39 5.36
C ARG A 268 12.85 -11.94 4.24
N ARG A 269 13.97 -12.62 4.07
CA ARG A 269 14.95 -12.34 3.00
C ARG A 269 14.37 -12.54 1.60
N HIS A 270 13.58 -13.60 1.40
CA HIS A 270 12.93 -13.84 0.11
C HIS A 270 11.97 -12.70 -0.26
N MET A 271 11.32 -12.07 0.73
CA MET A 271 10.37 -11.00 0.47
C MET A 271 11.01 -9.74 -0.15
N PHE A 272 12.29 -9.47 0.15
CA PHE A 272 13.01 -8.32 -0.45
C PHE A 272 13.24 -8.45 -1.96
N GLY A 273 13.10 -9.64 -2.53
CA GLY A 273 13.24 -9.89 -3.98
C GLY A 273 11.97 -10.35 -4.69
N LEU A 274 10.93 -10.80 -3.96
CA LEU A 274 9.84 -11.55 -4.57
C LEU A 274 8.43 -10.98 -4.35
N THR A 275 8.27 -9.96 -3.52
CA THR A 275 6.93 -9.47 -3.14
C THR A 275 6.64 -8.03 -3.56
N GLY A 276 7.56 -7.39 -4.24
CA GLY A 276 7.48 -5.98 -4.62
C GLY A 276 8.04 -5.05 -3.55
N TYR A 277 8.16 -3.78 -3.92
CA TYR A 277 8.70 -2.70 -3.10
C TYR A 277 8.33 -1.35 -3.74
N ARG A 278 8.33 -0.27 -2.96
CA ARG A 278 8.27 1.09 -3.49
C ARG A 278 9.59 1.42 -4.18
N PRO A 279 9.60 1.86 -5.46
CA PRO A 279 10.83 2.26 -6.13
C PRO A 279 11.46 3.49 -5.47
N CYS A 280 12.77 3.63 -5.58
CA CYS A 280 13.42 4.90 -5.28
C CYS A 280 13.06 5.93 -6.34
N THR A 281 12.91 7.19 -5.93
CA THR A 281 12.57 8.29 -6.83
C THR A 281 13.58 9.43 -6.75
N VAL A 282 13.84 10.06 -7.89
CA VAL A 282 14.50 11.36 -8.01
C VAL A 282 13.47 12.33 -8.55
N GLN A 283 13.12 13.34 -7.74
CA GLN A 283 12.02 14.25 -8.01
C GLN A 283 12.53 15.68 -8.03
N ARG A 284 12.49 16.36 -9.20
CA ARG A 284 12.77 17.78 -9.29
C ARG A 284 11.47 18.56 -9.24
N VAL A 285 11.34 19.40 -8.22
CA VAL A 285 10.18 20.29 -8.08
C VAL A 285 10.61 21.73 -8.30
N ARG A 286 9.90 22.44 -9.21
CA ARG A 286 10.10 23.86 -9.47
C ARG A 286 8.79 24.58 -9.19
N LEU A 287 8.85 25.52 -8.25
CA LEU A 287 7.72 26.37 -7.87
C LEU A 287 8.08 27.81 -8.15
N GLY A 288 7.17 28.55 -8.79
CA GLY A 288 7.33 29.98 -8.98
C GLY A 288 6.13 30.75 -8.42
N ALA A 289 6.39 31.78 -7.61
CA ALA A 289 5.37 32.61 -6.98
C ALA A 289 5.61 34.10 -7.18
N ASP A 290 4.58 34.90 -6.93
CA ASP A 290 4.66 36.34 -6.80
C ASP A 290 5.16 36.77 -5.40
N THR A 291 5.26 38.08 -5.17
CA THR A 291 5.65 38.69 -3.88
C THR A 291 4.69 38.39 -2.74
N GLU A 292 3.45 38.01 -3.07
CA GLU A 292 2.43 37.66 -2.08
C GLU A 292 2.36 36.14 -1.83
N GLY A 293 3.22 35.33 -2.47
CA GLY A 293 3.25 33.89 -2.33
C GLY A 293 2.16 33.16 -3.14
N ARG A 294 1.54 33.81 -4.14
CA ARG A 294 0.60 33.15 -5.04
C ARG A 294 1.37 32.39 -6.10
N LEU A 295 1.11 31.07 -6.20
CA LEU A 295 1.74 30.22 -7.19
C LEU A 295 1.32 30.58 -8.61
N GLY A 296 2.28 30.93 -9.45
CA GLY A 296 2.13 31.12 -10.89
C GLY A 296 2.42 29.85 -11.67
N VAL A 297 3.28 28.96 -11.13
CA VAL A 297 3.73 27.76 -11.81
C VAL A 297 4.15 26.66 -10.83
N ILE A 298 3.81 25.41 -11.19
CA ILE A 298 4.27 24.17 -10.55
C ILE A 298 4.82 23.23 -11.63
N VAL A 299 6.06 22.75 -11.45
CA VAL A 299 6.65 21.71 -12.28
C VAL A 299 7.14 20.59 -11.38
N HIS A 300 6.79 19.36 -11.70
CA HIS A 300 7.21 18.19 -10.93
C HIS A 300 7.69 17.08 -11.90
N ASP A 301 9.00 16.94 -11.99
CA ASP A 301 9.66 15.93 -12.83
C ASP A 301 10.10 14.75 -11.97
N VAL A 302 9.67 13.54 -12.32
CA VAL A 302 9.97 12.30 -11.60
C VAL A 302 10.80 11.38 -12.48
N THR A 303 11.88 10.85 -11.92
CA THR A 303 12.65 9.76 -12.50
C THR A 303 12.72 8.61 -11.50
N GLU A 304 12.40 7.39 -11.94
CA GLU A 304 12.35 6.21 -11.09
C GLU A 304 12.78 4.95 -11.83
N LEU A 305 13.08 3.90 -11.09
CA LEU A 305 13.39 2.61 -11.68
C LEU A 305 12.12 1.78 -11.89
N THR A 306 12.17 0.91 -12.91
CA THR A 306 11.25 -0.20 -13.07
C THR A 306 12.02 -1.49 -13.41
N SER A 307 11.33 -2.62 -13.47
CA SER A 307 11.94 -3.91 -13.81
C SER A 307 11.83 -4.21 -15.31
N ARG A 308 12.86 -4.87 -15.87
CA ARG A 308 12.78 -5.45 -17.22
C ARG A 308 11.78 -6.60 -17.31
N VAL A 309 11.42 -7.23 -16.20
CA VAL A 309 10.42 -8.31 -16.18
C VAL A 309 9.02 -7.78 -16.45
N LYS A 310 8.67 -6.66 -15.78
CA LYS A 310 7.35 -6.04 -15.88
C LYS A 310 7.44 -4.58 -15.47
N GLU A 311 6.87 -3.71 -16.30
CA GLU A 311 6.80 -2.29 -16.00
C GLU A 311 5.90 -2.02 -14.79
N TYR A 312 6.34 -1.12 -13.94
CA TYR A 312 5.58 -0.46 -12.89
C TYR A 312 6.03 0.99 -12.82
N ALA A 313 5.10 1.92 -13.01
CA ALA A 313 5.33 3.36 -12.93
C ALA A 313 4.54 3.94 -11.75
N GLU A 314 5.20 4.40 -10.70
CA GLU A 314 4.52 5.01 -9.55
C GLU A 314 4.08 6.44 -9.87
N GLN A 315 2.89 6.85 -9.45
CA GLN A 315 2.26 8.12 -9.83
C GLN A 315 2.73 9.32 -9.00
N SER A 316 4.02 9.47 -8.74
CA SER A 316 4.56 10.42 -7.75
C SER A 316 4.26 11.90 -8.04
N ALA A 317 4.18 12.32 -9.32
CA ALA A 317 3.87 13.70 -9.67
C ALA A 317 2.36 14.04 -9.70
N LEU A 318 1.45 13.05 -9.57
CA LEU A 318 0.01 13.30 -9.68
C LEU A 318 -0.51 14.26 -8.61
N CYS A 319 0.02 14.18 -7.37
CA CYS A 319 -0.37 15.09 -6.30
C CYS A 319 -0.18 16.57 -6.68
N SER A 320 0.85 16.90 -7.48
CA SER A 320 1.11 18.26 -7.96
C SER A 320 0.10 18.77 -9.00
N ARG A 321 -0.68 17.88 -9.61
CA ARG A 321 -1.73 18.27 -10.57
C ARG A 321 -2.97 18.85 -9.89
N MET A 322 -3.22 18.45 -8.63
CA MET A 322 -4.48 18.74 -7.96
C MET A 322 -4.35 19.48 -6.62
N MET A 323 -3.17 19.48 -6.00
CA MET A 323 -3.08 19.92 -4.61
C MET A 323 -3.20 21.42 -4.44
N TYR A 324 -2.57 22.22 -5.31
CA TYR A 324 -2.50 23.68 -5.20
C TYR A 324 -2.92 24.38 -6.49
N ALA A 325 -3.49 25.57 -6.33
CA ALA A 325 -3.84 26.43 -7.46
C ALA A 325 -2.57 26.98 -8.12
N ALA A 326 -2.38 26.66 -9.40
CA ALA A 326 -1.37 27.29 -10.26
C ALA A 326 -1.85 27.26 -11.70
N PRO A 327 -1.87 28.40 -12.42
CA PRO A 327 -2.36 28.44 -13.80
C PRO A 327 -1.44 27.70 -14.79
N ASN A 328 -0.13 27.60 -14.48
CA ASN A 328 0.84 26.91 -15.31
C ASN A 328 1.38 25.69 -14.57
N ARG A 329 1.27 24.50 -15.18
CA ARG A 329 1.71 23.25 -14.56
C ARG A 329 2.31 22.32 -15.59
N ALA A 330 3.37 21.60 -15.17
CA ALA A 330 3.91 20.47 -15.91
C ALA A 330 4.25 19.34 -14.93
N THR A 331 3.94 18.11 -15.32
CA THR A 331 4.39 16.91 -14.60
C THR A 331 4.95 15.92 -15.60
N THR A 332 6.06 15.27 -15.25
CA THR A 332 6.68 14.24 -16.10
C THR A 332 7.09 13.02 -15.29
N HIS A 333 7.02 11.83 -15.91
CA HIS A 333 7.55 10.60 -15.36
C HIS A 333 8.51 9.96 -16.36
N ARG A 334 9.68 9.53 -15.87
CA ARG A 334 10.71 8.83 -16.65
C ARG A 334 11.14 7.58 -15.91
N LEU A 335 11.20 6.47 -16.63
CA LEU A 335 11.56 5.16 -16.10
C LEU A 335 12.91 4.69 -16.65
N ALA A 336 13.72 4.07 -15.77
CA ALA A 336 14.85 3.24 -16.15
C ALA A 336 14.48 1.76 -15.92
N ALA A 337 14.40 0.97 -16.99
CA ALA A 337 14.17 -0.47 -16.88
C ALA A 337 15.50 -1.19 -16.53
N LEU A 338 15.57 -1.74 -15.30
CA LEU A 338 16.77 -2.34 -14.72
C LEU A 338 16.59 -3.84 -14.48
N ASP A 339 17.72 -4.53 -14.24
CA ASP A 339 17.77 -5.97 -13.91
C ASP A 339 17.49 -6.18 -12.40
N VAL A 340 16.31 -5.77 -11.97
CA VAL A 340 15.85 -5.75 -10.57
C VAL A 340 14.51 -6.45 -10.43
N PRO A 341 14.15 -6.91 -9.21
CA PRO A 341 12.79 -7.38 -8.91
C PRO A 341 11.73 -6.35 -9.30
N ILE A 342 10.52 -6.81 -9.57
CA ILE A 342 9.40 -5.95 -9.96
C ILE A 342 9.01 -5.04 -8.80
N PRO A 343 9.01 -3.70 -8.96
CA PRO A 343 8.39 -2.79 -7.99
C PRO A 343 6.89 -3.04 -7.89
N PHE A 344 6.29 -2.71 -6.77
CA PHE A 344 4.86 -2.91 -6.57
C PHE A 344 4.32 -1.99 -5.48
N TRP A 345 3.00 -1.97 -5.35
CA TRP A 345 2.27 -1.11 -4.41
C TRP A 345 2.84 -1.19 -3.00
N MET A 346 3.13 -0.03 -2.46
CA MET A 346 3.34 0.18 -1.04
C MET A 346 2.46 1.35 -0.58
N ARG A 347 1.83 1.24 0.59
CA ARG A 347 0.87 2.18 1.20
C ARG A 347 0.99 3.61 0.71
N ALA A 348 -0.06 4.16 0.08
CA ALA A 348 -0.11 5.42 -0.65
C ALA A 348 0.94 5.49 -1.79
N PRO A 349 0.85 4.57 -2.80
CA PRO A 349 1.76 4.61 -3.94
C PRO A 349 1.60 5.92 -4.69
N GLY A 350 2.73 6.59 -4.95
CA GLY A 350 2.77 7.91 -5.58
C GLY A 350 2.54 9.07 -4.62
N GLU A 351 1.47 9.04 -3.81
CA GLU A 351 1.16 10.14 -2.90
C GLU A 351 2.20 10.27 -1.77
N ALA A 352 2.70 9.16 -1.22
CA ALA A 352 3.70 9.24 -0.16
C ALA A 352 5.04 9.85 -0.64
N PRO A 353 5.69 9.37 -1.72
CA PRO A 353 6.92 10.00 -2.23
C PRO A 353 6.67 11.35 -2.87
N GLY A 354 5.54 11.54 -3.59
CA GLY A 354 5.23 12.78 -4.29
C GLY A 354 4.92 13.94 -3.36
N MET A 355 4.14 13.70 -2.31
CA MET A 355 3.85 14.74 -1.32
C MET A 355 5.06 15.05 -0.44
N PHE A 356 5.98 14.10 -0.23
CA PHE A 356 7.27 14.42 0.40
C PHE A 356 7.99 15.52 -0.39
N ALA A 357 8.12 15.38 -1.70
CA ALA A 357 8.81 16.37 -2.53
C ALA A 357 8.03 17.69 -2.61
N LEU A 358 6.73 17.63 -2.93
CA LEU A 358 5.89 18.81 -3.08
C LEU A 358 5.81 19.63 -1.77
N GLU A 359 5.56 18.97 -0.64
CA GLU A 359 5.33 19.65 0.65
C GLU A 359 6.62 20.19 1.28
N THR A 360 7.76 19.57 0.99
CA THR A 360 9.07 20.13 1.35
C THR A 360 9.37 21.35 0.48
N ALA A 361 9.08 21.30 -0.83
CA ALA A 361 9.23 22.45 -1.71
C ALA A 361 8.29 23.63 -1.33
N MET A 362 7.06 23.34 -0.90
CA MET A 362 6.12 24.35 -0.41
C MET A 362 6.60 25.04 0.88
N ASP A 363 7.25 24.30 1.76
CA ASP A 363 7.86 24.86 2.97
C ASP A 363 9.07 25.76 2.64
N GLU A 364 9.91 25.35 1.68
CA GLU A 364 11.01 26.17 1.16
C GLU A 364 10.51 27.46 0.48
N LEU A 365 9.39 27.34 -0.25
CA LEU A 365 8.76 28.52 -0.87
C LEU A 365 8.19 29.48 0.18
N ALA A 366 7.59 28.96 1.25
CA ALA A 366 7.08 29.76 2.35
C ALA A 366 8.19 30.58 3.01
N GLU A 367 9.33 29.93 3.30
CA GLU A 367 10.51 30.59 3.83
C GLU A 367 11.04 31.67 2.87
N ALA A 368 11.16 31.36 1.58
CA ALA A 368 11.65 32.29 0.56
C ALA A 368 10.71 33.51 0.35
N CYS A 369 9.41 33.34 0.58
CA CYS A 369 8.42 34.42 0.58
C CYS A 369 8.32 35.16 1.92
N GLY A 370 9.03 34.73 2.97
CA GLY A 370 8.89 35.28 4.32
C GLY A 370 7.49 35.09 4.92
N MET A 371 6.83 34.00 4.57
CA MET A 371 5.44 33.69 4.92
C MET A 371 5.34 32.48 5.83
N ASP A 372 4.33 32.46 6.70
CA ASP A 372 4.00 31.25 7.49
C ASP A 372 3.66 30.07 6.54
N PRO A 373 4.21 28.88 6.75
CA PRO A 373 3.97 27.71 5.90
C PRO A 373 2.48 27.33 5.75
N ILE A 374 1.67 27.55 6.79
CA ILE A 374 0.21 27.30 6.71
C ILE A 374 -0.44 28.35 5.83
N GLU A 375 -0.11 29.62 6.01
CA GLU A 375 -0.69 30.72 5.25
C GLU A 375 -0.37 30.62 3.75
N LEU A 376 0.83 30.15 3.39
CA LEU A 376 1.15 29.88 1.99
C LEU A 376 0.21 28.82 1.39
N ARG A 377 -0.04 27.74 2.12
CA ARG A 377 -0.93 26.64 1.68
C ARG A 377 -2.38 27.11 1.54
N VAL A 378 -2.87 27.85 2.54
CA VAL A 378 -4.22 28.45 2.52
C VAL A 378 -4.40 29.41 1.35
N ARG A 379 -3.39 30.23 1.04
CA ARG A 379 -3.42 31.18 -0.07
C ARG A 379 -3.52 30.52 -1.45
N ASN A 380 -2.97 29.32 -1.56
CA ASN A 380 -2.93 28.55 -2.81
C ASN A 380 -3.95 27.40 -2.83
N ASP A 381 -4.94 27.42 -1.92
CA ASP A 381 -6.02 26.44 -1.91
C ASP A 381 -6.97 26.65 -3.09
N PRO A 382 -7.18 25.65 -3.99
CA PRO A 382 -7.98 25.82 -5.19
C PRO A 382 -9.49 25.65 -4.92
N GLU A 383 -10.32 26.53 -5.50
CA GLU A 383 -11.78 26.44 -5.44
C GLU A 383 -12.34 25.21 -6.17
N THR A 384 -11.69 24.81 -7.27
CA THR A 384 -12.03 23.63 -8.07
C THR A 384 -10.78 22.80 -8.28
N GLU A 385 -10.96 21.53 -8.63
CA GLU A 385 -9.84 20.64 -8.93
C GLU A 385 -9.05 21.20 -10.15
N PRO A 386 -7.78 21.50 -9.96
CA PRO A 386 -7.02 22.29 -10.93
C PRO A 386 -6.79 21.65 -12.30
N GLU A 387 -6.78 20.31 -12.40
CA GLU A 387 -6.53 19.64 -13.69
C GLU A 387 -7.79 19.53 -14.53
N THR A 388 -8.91 19.12 -13.93
CA THR A 388 -10.17 18.87 -14.64
C THR A 388 -11.15 20.02 -14.57
N GLY A 389 -11.01 20.95 -13.59
CA GLY A 389 -11.95 22.02 -13.29
C GLY A 389 -13.23 21.56 -12.59
N ARG A 390 -13.31 20.29 -12.19
CA ARG A 390 -14.48 19.74 -11.49
C ARG A 390 -14.61 20.35 -10.09
N PRO A 391 -15.83 20.58 -9.60
CA PRO A 391 -16.03 20.92 -8.19
C PRO A 391 -15.58 19.77 -7.31
N TRP A 392 -15.11 20.09 -6.11
CA TRP A 392 -14.79 19.11 -5.09
C TRP A 392 -16.07 18.50 -4.52
N SER A 393 -16.08 17.18 -4.24
CA SER A 393 -17.16 16.58 -3.45
C SER A 393 -17.10 17.03 -1.98
N GLY A 394 -15.89 17.30 -1.50
CA GLY A 394 -15.58 17.85 -0.19
C GLY A 394 -14.08 18.17 -0.14
N ARG A 395 -13.73 19.40 0.25
CA ARG A 395 -12.34 19.83 0.44
C ARG A 395 -12.26 20.71 1.68
N SER A 396 -11.83 20.13 2.79
CA SER A 396 -11.67 20.83 4.07
C SER A 396 -10.20 20.82 4.50
N LEU A 397 -9.27 21.06 3.53
CA LEU A 397 -7.84 21.13 3.84
C LEU A 397 -7.51 22.29 4.75
N VAL A 398 -8.12 23.46 4.50
CA VAL A 398 -7.89 24.68 5.29
C VAL A 398 -8.32 24.46 6.73
N GLU A 399 -9.47 23.81 6.94
CA GLU A 399 -9.98 23.45 8.26
C GLU A 399 -9.04 22.46 8.97
N CYS A 400 -8.52 21.45 8.23
CA CYS A 400 -7.53 20.53 8.80
C CYS A 400 -6.24 21.24 9.22
N LEU A 401 -5.75 22.18 8.42
CA LEU A 401 -4.56 22.99 8.75
C LEU A 401 -4.80 23.88 9.98
N ARG A 402 -5.95 24.57 10.07
CA ARG A 402 -6.31 25.47 11.18
C ARG A 402 -6.51 24.70 12.49
N GLU A 403 -7.35 23.66 12.47
CA GLU A 403 -7.59 22.83 13.65
C GLU A 403 -6.31 22.13 14.13
N GLY A 404 -5.51 21.62 13.18
CA GLY A 404 -4.23 21.02 13.51
C GLY A 404 -3.24 22.03 14.13
N ALA A 405 -3.18 23.24 13.60
CA ALA A 405 -2.35 24.32 14.14
C ALA A 405 -2.72 24.67 15.60
N GLU A 406 -4.01 24.81 15.89
CA GLU A 406 -4.49 25.08 17.26
C GLU A 406 -4.14 23.93 18.22
N ARG A 407 -4.43 22.68 17.84
CA ARG A 407 -4.16 21.48 18.67
C ARG A 407 -2.68 21.25 18.91
N PHE A 408 -1.85 21.58 17.93
CA PHE A 408 -0.40 21.37 18.01
C PHE A 408 0.34 22.49 18.73
N GLY A 409 -0.27 23.69 18.89
CA GLY A 409 0.36 24.89 19.42
C GLY A 409 1.26 25.60 18.40
N TRP A 410 0.87 25.56 17.13
CA TRP A 410 1.64 26.11 16.01
C TRP A 410 1.91 27.61 16.17
N TYR A 411 0.91 28.36 16.62
CA TYR A 411 0.98 29.83 16.75
C TYR A 411 1.81 30.29 17.96
N GLU A 412 2.14 29.37 18.88
CA GLU A 412 2.97 29.65 20.05
C GLU A 412 4.46 29.39 19.81
N ARG A 413 4.81 28.78 18.65
CA ARG A 413 6.20 28.51 18.31
C ARG A 413 6.97 29.78 17.95
N ASP A 414 8.29 29.81 18.18
CA ASP A 414 9.15 30.77 17.51
C ASP A 414 9.19 30.44 16.01
N PRO A 415 8.82 31.35 15.10
CA PRO A 415 8.81 31.05 13.66
C PRO A 415 10.22 30.99 13.04
N ALA A 416 11.25 31.46 13.73
CA ALA A 416 12.61 31.51 13.19
C ALA A 416 13.29 30.14 13.28
N PRO A 417 13.79 29.57 12.15
CA PRO A 417 14.55 28.32 12.20
C PRO A 417 15.78 28.43 13.07
N GLY A 418 16.08 27.37 13.86
CA GLY A 418 17.22 27.29 14.74
C GLY A 418 17.10 28.07 16.05
N ALA A 419 15.97 28.75 16.30
CA ALA A 419 15.79 29.61 17.46
C ALA A 419 15.68 28.84 18.79
N ARG A 420 15.07 27.64 18.78
CA ARG A 420 14.80 26.88 20.00
C ARG A 420 15.84 25.80 20.25
N ARG A 421 16.45 25.86 21.45
CA ARG A 421 17.40 24.86 21.95
C ARG A 421 17.04 24.41 23.36
N GLU A 422 17.05 23.09 23.60
CA GLU A 422 16.83 22.46 24.89
C GLU A 422 18.05 21.60 25.26
N GLY A 423 18.97 22.16 26.03
CA GLY A 423 20.24 21.51 26.34
C GLY A 423 21.07 21.25 25.08
N ALA A 424 21.37 19.98 24.78
CA ALA A 424 22.10 19.55 23.57
C ALA A 424 21.19 19.38 22.34
N TRP A 425 19.90 19.62 22.45
CA TRP A 425 18.93 19.39 21.37
C TRP A 425 18.46 20.69 20.73
N TYR A 426 18.54 20.77 19.41
CA TYR A 426 17.76 21.72 18.63
C TYR A 426 16.31 21.20 18.50
N VAL A 427 15.32 22.08 18.62
CA VAL A 427 13.90 21.70 18.59
C VAL A 427 13.20 22.48 17.49
N GLY A 428 12.48 21.78 16.64
CA GLY A 428 11.71 22.38 15.56
C GLY A 428 10.33 21.78 15.38
N THR A 429 9.47 22.52 14.69
CA THR A 429 8.09 22.15 14.38
C THR A 429 7.86 22.31 12.89
N GLY A 430 7.28 21.30 12.25
CA GLY A 430 6.98 21.32 10.82
C GLY A 430 5.53 20.94 10.54
N VAL A 431 5.05 21.36 9.39
CA VAL A 431 3.71 21.07 8.87
C VAL A 431 3.81 20.57 7.42
N ALA A 432 2.87 19.71 7.04
CA ALA A 432 2.65 19.31 5.66
C ALA A 432 1.18 18.98 5.43
N SER A 433 0.71 19.19 4.22
CA SER A 433 -0.61 18.72 3.77
C SER A 433 -0.54 17.27 3.32
N ALA A 434 -1.71 16.62 3.24
CA ALA A 434 -1.88 15.28 2.68
C ALA A 434 -3.10 15.24 1.78
N VAL A 435 -3.02 14.43 0.73
CA VAL A 435 -4.12 14.13 -0.19
C VAL A 435 -4.13 12.65 -0.51
N TYR A 436 -5.31 12.06 -0.64
CA TYR A 436 -5.48 10.69 -1.13
C TYR A 436 -6.80 10.55 -1.89
N PRO A 437 -6.86 9.88 -3.06
CA PRO A 437 -8.10 9.72 -3.79
C PRO A 437 -9.14 8.91 -3.00
N ARG A 438 -10.41 9.32 -3.06
CA ARG A 438 -11.55 8.59 -2.48
C ARG A 438 -12.03 7.53 -3.48
N LEU A 439 -11.33 6.40 -3.53
CA LEU A 439 -11.58 5.34 -4.49
C LEU A 439 -12.79 4.47 -4.09
N SER A 440 -13.58 4.09 -5.09
CA SER A 440 -14.60 3.06 -5.01
C SER A 440 -14.53 2.22 -6.28
N PHE A 441 -14.14 0.94 -6.15
CA PHE A 441 -14.01 0.06 -7.31
C PHE A 441 -15.32 -0.68 -7.59
N PRO A 442 -15.79 -0.72 -8.84
CA PRO A 442 -16.99 -1.45 -9.24
C PRO A 442 -16.79 -2.97 -9.19
N GLY A 443 -17.90 -3.71 -9.26
CA GLY A 443 -17.90 -5.17 -9.38
C GLY A 443 -17.85 -5.93 -8.06
N SER A 444 -18.07 -5.27 -6.90
CA SER A 444 -18.35 -5.96 -5.65
C SER A 444 -19.81 -6.33 -5.52
N ALA A 445 -20.10 -7.53 -5.00
CA ALA A 445 -21.45 -8.02 -4.69
C ALA A 445 -21.52 -8.53 -3.25
N ALA A 446 -22.69 -8.44 -2.64
CA ALA A 446 -22.95 -9.01 -1.32
C ALA A 446 -24.24 -9.83 -1.30
N GLU A 447 -24.32 -10.77 -0.36
CA GLU A 447 -25.54 -11.53 -0.08
C GLU A 447 -25.95 -11.33 1.38
N VAL A 448 -27.24 -11.13 1.61
CA VAL A 448 -27.85 -11.09 2.94
C VAL A 448 -28.78 -12.29 3.09
N GLN A 449 -28.62 -13.06 4.15
CA GLN A 449 -29.45 -14.21 4.48
C GLN A 449 -29.98 -14.06 5.93
N TYR A 450 -31.26 -14.40 6.14
CA TYR A 450 -31.87 -14.43 7.48
C TYR A 450 -31.97 -15.87 7.99
N GLY A 451 -31.36 -16.11 9.14
CA GLY A 451 -31.27 -17.44 9.77
C GLY A 451 -32.48 -17.79 10.67
N SER A 452 -32.62 -19.07 11.01
CA SER A 452 -33.64 -19.55 11.96
C SER A 452 -33.36 -19.11 13.41
N ASP A 453 -32.13 -18.70 13.69
CA ASP A 453 -31.72 -18.11 14.97
C ASP A 453 -32.02 -16.60 15.11
N GLY A 454 -32.68 -16.03 14.10
CA GLY A 454 -33.05 -14.60 14.07
C GLY A 454 -31.91 -13.66 13.75
N ARG A 455 -30.77 -14.16 13.26
CA ARG A 455 -29.60 -13.38 12.85
C ARG A 455 -29.54 -13.21 11.34
N TYR A 456 -28.88 -12.14 10.92
CA TYR A 456 -28.54 -11.90 9.51
C TYR A 456 -27.11 -12.34 9.25
N THR A 457 -26.89 -13.14 8.21
CA THR A 457 -25.57 -13.44 7.67
C THR A 457 -25.34 -12.59 6.43
N VAL A 458 -24.29 -11.78 6.46
CA VAL A 458 -23.82 -10.97 5.32
C VAL A 458 -22.55 -11.59 4.78
N SER A 459 -22.59 -12.01 3.51
CA SER A 459 -21.51 -12.72 2.82
C SER A 459 -20.93 -11.87 1.71
N ILE A 460 -19.59 -11.70 1.70
CA ILE A 460 -18.84 -10.99 0.67
C ILE A 460 -17.38 -11.49 0.68
N GLY A 461 -16.74 -11.68 -0.47
CA GLY A 461 -15.35 -12.17 -0.56
C GLY A 461 -14.27 -11.17 -0.21
N ALA A 462 -14.58 -10.20 0.65
CA ALA A 462 -13.66 -9.17 1.13
C ALA A 462 -12.52 -9.76 1.95
N ALA A 463 -11.39 -9.04 2.07
CA ALA A 463 -10.26 -9.42 2.91
C ALA A 463 -10.07 -8.43 4.07
N ASP A 464 -9.85 -8.93 5.29
CA ASP A 464 -9.44 -8.12 6.44
C ASP A 464 -7.93 -8.28 6.68
N ILE A 465 -7.18 -7.28 6.29
CA ILE A 465 -5.70 -7.24 6.40
C ILE A 465 -5.20 -6.60 7.70
N GLY A 466 -6.04 -6.57 8.72
CA GLY A 466 -5.80 -5.87 9.98
C GLY A 466 -6.51 -4.52 10.08
N THR A 467 -7.30 -4.14 9.08
CA THR A 467 -8.06 -2.88 9.04
C THR A 467 -9.31 -2.90 9.92
N GLY A 468 -9.77 -4.10 10.34
CA GLY A 468 -11.04 -4.26 11.06
C GLY A 468 -12.26 -4.26 10.13
N ALA A 469 -12.06 -4.66 8.87
CA ALA A 469 -13.09 -4.66 7.84
C ALA A 469 -14.31 -5.48 8.27
N ARG A 470 -14.12 -6.66 8.89
CA ARG A 470 -15.22 -7.50 9.38
C ARG A 470 -16.15 -6.75 10.32
N THR A 471 -15.60 -5.97 11.24
CA THR A 471 -16.37 -5.17 12.21
C THR A 471 -17.05 -3.98 11.54
N ALA A 472 -16.35 -3.25 10.69
CA ALA A 472 -16.92 -2.10 9.97
C ALA A 472 -18.07 -2.52 9.04
N LEU A 473 -17.92 -3.64 8.32
CA LEU A 473 -18.98 -4.18 7.46
C LEU A 473 -20.19 -4.67 8.28
N ALA A 474 -19.98 -5.21 9.49
CA ALA A 474 -21.08 -5.56 10.39
C ALA A 474 -21.86 -4.31 10.85
N GLN A 475 -21.15 -3.20 11.14
CA GLN A 475 -21.78 -1.93 11.49
C GLN A 475 -22.59 -1.35 10.34
N ILE A 476 -22.02 -1.33 9.12
CA ILE A 476 -22.72 -0.88 7.91
C ILE A 476 -24.01 -1.71 7.66
N ALA A 477 -23.89 -3.03 7.74
CA ALA A 477 -25.01 -3.93 7.54
C ALA A 477 -26.09 -3.75 8.61
N ALA A 478 -25.72 -3.60 9.88
CA ALA A 478 -26.64 -3.38 10.99
C ALA A 478 -27.40 -2.06 10.86
N ASP A 479 -26.69 -0.99 10.49
CA ASP A 479 -27.28 0.34 10.24
C ASP A 479 -28.29 0.28 9.10
N ALA A 480 -27.92 -0.33 7.96
CA ALA A 480 -28.79 -0.50 6.79
C ALA A 480 -30.01 -1.39 7.08
N LEU A 481 -29.84 -2.47 7.86
CA LEU A 481 -30.91 -3.36 8.30
C LEU A 481 -31.81 -2.77 9.39
N GLY A 482 -31.35 -1.71 10.07
CA GLY A 482 -32.05 -1.14 11.24
C GLY A 482 -32.09 -2.10 12.43
N CYS A 483 -31.01 -2.84 12.69
CA CYS A 483 -30.95 -3.83 13.77
C CYS A 483 -29.64 -3.69 14.58
N PRO A 484 -29.58 -4.24 15.81
CA PRO A 484 -28.33 -4.28 16.59
C PRO A 484 -27.22 -5.06 15.86
N VAL A 485 -25.96 -4.62 15.98
CA VAL A 485 -24.77 -5.29 15.37
C VAL A 485 -24.65 -6.74 15.80
N ALA A 486 -25.03 -7.07 17.03
CA ALA A 486 -25.02 -8.43 17.56
C ALA A 486 -25.91 -9.43 16.76
N ARG A 487 -26.85 -8.92 15.95
CA ARG A 487 -27.68 -9.72 15.04
C ARG A 487 -27.09 -9.93 13.66
N VAL A 488 -25.91 -9.35 13.38
CA VAL A 488 -25.23 -9.45 12.09
C VAL A 488 -23.99 -10.31 12.20
N LEU A 489 -23.89 -11.35 11.40
CA LEU A 489 -22.70 -12.17 11.20
C LEU A 489 -22.12 -11.85 9.81
N VAL A 490 -20.86 -11.44 9.75
CA VAL A 490 -20.16 -11.15 8.48
C VAL A 490 -19.23 -12.29 8.11
N ARG A 491 -19.39 -12.85 6.91
CA ARG A 491 -18.53 -13.86 6.30
C ARG A 491 -17.70 -13.23 5.20
N ILE A 492 -16.36 -13.30 5.34
CA ILE A 492 -15.37 -12.76 4.39
C ILE A 492 -14.20 -13.74 4.20
N GLY A 493 -13.31 -13.44 3.27
CA GLY A 493 -12.04 -14.14 3.09
C GLY A 493 -12.14 -15.45 2.32
N ASP A 494 -13.09 -15.59 1.39
CA ASP A 494 -13.26 -16.79 0.58
C ASP A 494 -13.77 -16.41 -0.80
N SER A 495 -13.13 -16.91 -1.86
CA SER A 495 -13.52 -16.62 -3.24
C SER A 495 -14.82 -17.33 -3.68
N ASP A 496 -15.34 -18.28 -2.90
CA ASP A 496 -16.65 -18.88 -3.14
C ASP A 496 -17.81 -17.98 -2.65
N LEU A 497 -17.51 -16.94 -1.85
CA LEU A 497 -18.47 -15.90 -1.48
C LEU A 497 -18.71 -14.92 -2.65
N PRO A 498 -19.76 -14.08 -2.60
CA PRO A 498 -19.98 -13.04 -3.62
C PRO A 498 -18.72 -12.20 -3.86
N ARG A 499 -18.48 -11.85 -5.12
CA ARG A 499 -17.26 -11.16 -5.56
C ARG A 499 -16.97 -9.91 -4.74
N ALA A 500 -15.71 -9.70 -4.38
CA ALA A 500 -15.22 -8.46 -3.81
C ALA A 500 -13.94 -8.01 -4.52
N THR A 501 -13.75 -6.69 -4.55
CA THR A 501 -12.53 -6.04 -5.01
C THR A 501 -11.41 -6.20 -3.96
N VAL A 502 -10.17 -5.82 -4.32
CA VAL A 502 -9.01 -5.87 -3.45
C VAL A 502 -9.15 -4.94 -2.22
N ALA A 503 -8.57 -5.32 -1.08
CA ALA A 503 -8.33 -4.44 0.06
C ALA A 503 -7.10 -3.55 -0.24
N GLY A 504 -7.27 -2.53 -1.07
CA GLY A 504 -6.22 -1.63 -1.53
C GLY A 504 -6.81 -0.30 -1.97
N GLY A 505 -5.95 0.74 -2.13
CA GLY A 505 -6.39 2.07 -2.53
C GLY A 505 -7.38 2.71 -1.55
N SER A 506 -7.38 2.31 -0.29
CA SER A 506 -8.36 2.73 0.74
C SER A 506 -9.83 2.55 0.31
N SER A 507 -10.10 1.68 -0.69
CA SER A 507 -11.42 1.54 -1.33
C SER A 507 -12.36 0.53 -0.66
N GLY A 508 -11.84 -0.37 0.20
CA GLY A 508 -12.61 -1.52 0.71
C GLY A 508 -13.93 -1.12 1.39
N THR A 509 -13.90 -0.19 2.34
CA THR A 509 -15.11 0.27 3.04
C THR A 509 -16.13 0.87 2.08
N SER A 510 -15.70 1.69 1.12
CA SER A 510 -16.57 2.30 0.10
C SER A 510 -17.19 1.24 -0.82
N SER A 511 -16.35 0.41 -1.46
CA SER A 511 -16.79 -0.58 -2.46
C SER A 511 -17.66 -1.67 -1.84
N TRP A 512 -17.21 -2.26 -0.74
CA TRP A 512 -17.91 -3.37 -0.09
C TRP A 512 -19.14 -2.91 0.69
N GLY A 513 -19.05 -1.75 1.36
CA GLY A 513 -20.20 -1.16 2.05
C GLY A 513 -21.34 -0.79 1.10
N THR A 514 -21.02 -0.28 -0.10
CA THR A 514 -22.01 0.00 -1.15
C THR A 514 -22.69 -1.29 -1.62
N ALA A 515 -21.93 -2.38 -1.81
CA ALA A 515 -22.50 -3.69 -2.15
C ALA A 515 -23.43 -4.23 -1.06
N ILE A 516 -23.05 -4.09 0.21
CA ILE A 516 -23.87 -4.49 1.36
C ILE A 516 -25.16 -3.66 1.41
N HIS A 517 -25.08 -2.35 1.22
CA HIS A 517 -26.25 -1.48 1.15
C HIS A 517 -27.21 -1.90 0.03
N ALA A 518 -26.70 -2.21 -1.16
CA ALA A 518 -27.50 -2.69 -2.28
C ALA A 518 -28.19 -4.03 -1.96
N ALA A 519 -27.44 -4.98 -1.37
CA ALA A 519 -27.99 -6.28 -0.97
C ALA A 519 -29.05 -6.18 0.12
N VAL A 520 -28.86 -5.30 1.11
CA VAL A 520 -29.85 -5.03 2.17
C VAL A 520 -31.11 -4.40 1.57
N ARG A 521 -30.98 -3.45 0.64
CA ARG A 521 -32.12 -2.85 -0.05
C ARG A 521 -32.92 -3.92 -0.81
N ALA A 522 -32.29 -4.73 -1.63
CA ALA A 522 -32.91 -5.82 -2.35
C ALA A 522 -33.62 -6.81 -1.38
N PHE A 523 -32.93 -7.15 -0.28
CA PHE A 523 -33.52 -8.02 0.75
C PHE A 523 -34.78 -7.43 1.39
N ARG A 524 -34.81 -6.11 1.66
CA ARG A 524 -35.98 -5.43 2.21
C ARG A 524 -37.13 -5.32 1.19
N GLU A 525 -36.82 -5.09 -0.08
CA GLU A 525 -37.81 -5.06 -1.17
C GLU A 525 -38.46 -6.43 -1.36
N GLU A 526 -37.70 -7.53 -1.32
CA GLU A 526 -38.17 -8.88 -1.53
C GLU A 526 -38.87 -9.51 -0.30
N HIS A 527 -38.39 -9.25 0.89
CA HIS A 527 -38.78 -9.96 2.13
C HIS A 527 -39.33 -9.07 3.24
N GLY A 528 -39.38 -7.74 3.04
CA GLY A 528 -39.91 -6.78 4.02
C GLY A 528 -39.10 -6.71 5.31
N THR A 529 -39.75 -6.26 6.40
CA THR A 529 -39.12 -6.08 7.72
C THR A 529 -39.24 -7.30 8.65
N ALA A 530 -40.09 -8.28 8.28
CA ALA A 530 -40.32 -9.53 9.00
C ALA A 530 -40.00 -10.75 8.11
N PRO A 531 -38.72 -10.96 7.75
CA PRO A 531 -38.32 -12.02 6.83
C PRO A 531 -38.58 -13.41 7.46
N ARG A 532 -38.82 -14.42 6.61
CA ARG A 532 -38.91 -15.82 7.04
C ARG A 532 -37.48 -16.40 7.14
N PRO A 533 -37.22 -17.33 8.03
CA PRO A 533 -35.95 -18.09 8.05
C PRO A 533 -35.66 -18.69 6.67
N GLY A 534 -34.39 -18.54 6.22
CA GLY A 534 -33.93 -18.97 4.90
C GLY A 534 -34.11 -17.90 3.78
N ALA A 535 -34.80 -16.78 4.04
CA ALA A 535 -34.83 -15.64 3.12
C ALA A 535 -33.43 -15.15 2.79
N ARG A 536 -33.16 -14.91 1.49
CA ARG A 536 -31.85 -14.41 1.04
C ARG A 536 -32.02 -13.56 -0.21
N SER A 537 -31.16 -12.55 -0.34
CA SER A 537 -31.04 -11.73 -1.54
C SER A 537 -29.59 -11.35 -1.78
N ARG A 538 -29.24 -11.22 -3.05
CA ARG A 538 -27.90 -10.83 -3.49
C ARG A 538 -28.02 -9.61 -4.41
N ALA A 539 -27.09 -8.66 -4.28
CA ALA A 539 -27.00 -7.53 -5.20
C ALA A 539 -25.53 -7.12 -5.42
N GLU A 540 -25.31 -6.46 -6.55
CA GLU A 540 -24.02 -5.82 -6.88
C GLU A 540 -24.07 -4.35 -6.46
N ALA A 541 -22.88 -3.80 -6.15
CA ALA A 541 -22.73 -2.38 -5.91
C ALA A 541 -23.08 -1.60 -7.18
N PRO A 542 -24.00 -0.62 -7.12
CA PRO A 542 -24.25 0.27 -8.26
C PRO A 542 -23.04 1.16 -8.52
N GLU A 543 -22.92 1.65 -9.74
CA GLU A 543 -21.97 2.70 -10.05
C GLU A 543 -22.32 4.00 -9.31
N ASN A 544 -21.32 4.79 -8.98
CA ASN A 544 -21.54 6.08 -8.35
C ASN A 544 -21.91 7.14 -9.42
N PRO A 545 -23.15 7.68 -9.43
CA PRO A 545 -23.58 8.64 -10.46
C PRO A 545 -22.84 9.98 -10.40
N ASP A 546 -22.18 10.28 -9.28
CA ASP A 546 -21.46 11.52 -9.06
C ASP A 546 -19.94 11.41 -9.34
N GLN A 547 -19.44 10.22 -9.70
CA GLN A 547 -18.01 9.97 -9.92
C GLN A 547 -17.40 10.87 -11.00
N ASP A 548 -18.14 11.14 -12.07
CA ASP A 548 -17.66 12.00 -13.15
C ASP A 548 -18.01 13.49 -12.99
N ARG A 549 -18.81 13.82 -11.97
CA ARG A 549 -19.26 15.19 -11.69
C ARG A 549 -18.35 15.91 -10.69
N TYR A 550 -17.76 15.18 -9.77
CA TYR A 550 -16.95 15.74 -8.69
C TYR A 550 -15.53 15.17 -8.70
N ALA A 551 -14.59 15.98 -8.24
CA ALA A 551 -13.26 15.51 -7.84
C ALA A 551 -13.33 15.01 -6.39
N MET A 552 -13.00 13.73 -6.19
CA MET A 552 -13.21 13.03 -4.92
C MET A 552 -11.88 12.68 -4.25
N TYR A 553 -11.47 13.48 -3.27
CA TYR A 553 -10.23 13.31 -2.53
C TYR A 553 -10.43 13.50 -1.03
N SER A 554 -9.71 12.75 -0.23
CA SER A 554 -9.49 13.00 1.18
C SER A 554 -8.32 13.94 1.37
N PHE A 555 -8.40 14.83 2.34
CA PHE A 555 -7.35 15.79 2.67
C PHE A 555 -6.94 15.65 4.14
N GLY A 556 -5.74 16.11 4.46
CA GLY A 556 -5.26 16.12 5.82
C GLY A 556 -4.12 17.11 6.03
N ALA A 557 -3.88 17.43 7.29
CA ALA A 557 -2.74 18.21 7.74
C ALA A 557 -1.94 17.40 8.76
N HIS A 558 -0.65 17.35 8.58
CA HIS A 558 0.29 16.67 9.48
C HIS A 558 1.21 17.66 10.16
N PHE A 559 1.43 17.47 11.43
CA PHE A 559 2.33 18.27 12.27
C PHE A 559 3.33 17.35 12.96
N ALA A 560 4.58 17.76 13.01
CA ALA A 560 5.63 17.04 13.72
C ALA A 560 6.47 17.99 14.55
N GLN A 561 6.87 17.55 15.75
CA GLN A 561 7.96 18.14 16.51
C GLN A 561 9.19 17.25 16.37
N VAL A 562 10.33 17.83 16.05
CA VAL A 562 11.61 17.14 15.90
C VAL A 562 12.63 17.70 16.88
N ARG A 563 13.46 16.82 17.42
CA ARG A 563 14.66 17.16 18.20
C ARG A 563 15.88 16.58 17.47
N VAL A 564 16.89 17.43 17.24
CA VAL A 564 18.14 17.03 16.62
C VAL A 564 19.27 17.29 17.61
N HIS A 565 20.05 16.27 17.93
CA HIS A 565 21.16 16.40 18.89
C HIS A 565 22.35 17.11 18.24
N ALA A 566 22.84 18.16 18.88
CA ALA A 566 23.86 19.06 18.30
C ALA A 566 25.19 18.37 17.98
N ASP A 567 25.61 17.39 18.79
CA ASP A 567 26.89 16.74 18.69
C ASP A 567 26.89 15.42 17.92
N THR A 568 25.73 14.74 17.87
CA THR A 568 25.60 13.40 17.25
C THR A 568 24.77 13.39 15.99
N GLY A 569 24.00 14.45 15.72
CA GLY A 569 23.05 14.48 14.61
C GLY A 569 21.82 13.58 14.81
N GLU A 570 21.68 12.93 15.97
CA GLU A 570 20.55 12.04 16.26
C GLU A 570 19.22 12.80 16.14
N VAL A 571 18.26 12.22 15.40
CA VAL A 571 16.93 12.79 15.18
C VAL A 571 15.90 12.03 15.99
N ARG A 572 15.07 12.74 16.75
CA ARG A 572 13.93 12.19 17.50
C ARG A 572 12.65 12.95 17.14
N VAL A 573 11.52 12.24 17.10
CA VAL A 573 10.20 12.81 16.85
C VAL A 573 9.29 12.58 18.06
N PRO A 574 9.34 13.48 19.07
CA PRO A 574 8.60 13.29 20.30
C PRO A 574 7.08 13.42 20.14
N ARG A 575 6.60 14.18 19.13
CA ARG A 575 5.17 14.39 18.92
C ARG A 575 4.82 14.47 17.44
N MET A 576 3.74 13.79 17.08
CA MET A 576 3.09 13.83 15.75
C MET A 576 1.59 14.01 15.92
N LEU A 577 0.99 14.82 15.05
CA LEU A 577 -0.46 15.03 15.01
C LEU A 577 -0.94 15.06 13.57
N GLY A 578 -2.08 14.42 13.29
CA GLY A 578 -2.77 14.50 12.01
C GLY A 578 -4.25 14.88 12.19
N VAL A 579 -4.75 15.79 11.35
CA VAL A 579 -6.18 16.12 11.22
C VAL A 579 -6.63 15.82 9.79
N TYR A 580 -7.79 15.17 9.63
CA TYR A 580 -8.20 14.62 8.35
C TYR A 580 -9.65 14.94 7.98
N SER A 581 -9.87 15.26 6.71
CA SER A 581 -11.17 15.33 6.02
C SER A 581 -11.38 14.03 5.25
N VAL A 582 -12.17 13.11 5.81
CA VAL A 582 -12.34 11.73 5.32
C VAL A 582 -13.80 11.29 5.24
N GLY A 583 -14.73 12.24 5.31
CA GLY A 583 -16.15 11.93 5.38
C GLY A 583 -16.53 11.20 6.67
N ARG A 584 -17.70 10.54 6.66
CA ARG A 584 -18.23 9.87 7.85
C ARG A 584 -17.35 8.70 8.29
N VAL A 585 -16.95 8.68 9.55
CA VAL A 585 -16.17 7.60 10.15
C VAL A 585 -17.08 6.46 10.61
N ILE A 586 -16.88 5.27 10.06
CA ILE A 586 -17.70 4.08 10.38
C ILE A 586 -17.40 3.54 11.76
N ASN A 587 -16.10 3.36 12.07
CA ASN A 587 -15.66 2.92 13.40
C ASN A 587 -14.46 3.75 13.87
N PRO A 588 -14.62 4.60 14.89
CA PRO A 588 -13.56 5.48 15.39
C PRO A 588 -12.29 4.78 15.85
N ARG A 589 -12.40 3.57 16.43
CA ARG A 589 -11.23 2.81 16.90
C ARG A 589 -10.37 2.31 15.76
N THR A 590 -11.01 1.69 14.75
CA THR A 590 -10.27 1.14 13.61
C THR A 590 -9.75 2.25 12.70
N ALA A 591 -10.53 3.33 12.49
CA ALA A 591 -10.09 4.49 11.73
C ALA A 591 -8.86 5.15 12.37
N ARG A 592 -8.90 5.45 13.69
CA ARG A 592 -7.74 5.99 14.40
C ARG A 592 -6.52 5.07 14.28
N SER A 593 -6.70 3.75 14.42
CA SER A 593 -5.62 2.78 14.29
C SER A 593 -4.96 2.84 12.89
N GLN A 594 -5.74 3.04 11.83
CA GLN A 594 -5.20 3.18 10.48
C GLN A 594 -4.45 4.50 10.29
N LEU A 595 -4.97 5.60 10.78
CA LEU A 595 -4.34 6.92 10.69
C LEU A 595 -3.02 6.95 11.48
N VAL A 596 -3.03 6.51 12.74
CA VAL A 596 -1.83 6.40 13.58
C VAL A 596 -0.79 5.48 12.94
N GLY A 597 -1.22 4.29 12.47
CA GLY A 597 -0.31 3.36 11.78
C GLY A 597 0.27 3.94 10.48
N GLY A 598 -0.46 4.83 9.80
CA GLY A 598 0.06 5.58 8.64
C GLY A 598 1.13 6.59 9.04
N MET A 599 0.88 7.37 10.10
CA MET A 599 1.86 8.36 10.61
C MET A 599 3.14 7.68 11.12
N VAL A 600 3.03 6.55 11.82
CA VAL A 600 4.20 5.77 12.28
C VAL A 600 5.00 5.22 11.08
N MET A 601 4.32 4.78 10.03
CA MET A 601 5.00 4.37 8.80
C MET A 601 5.66 5.54 8.08
N GLY A 602 5.06 6.76 8.13
CA GLY A 602 5.67 7.98 7.64
C GLY A 602 6.90 8.42 8.45
N LEU A 603 6.88 8.22 9.78
CA LEU A 603 8.07 8.38 10.63
C LEU A 603 9.17 7.40 10.21
N SER A 604 8.82 6.14 9.98
CA SER A 604 9.76 5.09 9.57
C SER A 604 10.41 5.42 8.21
N MET A 605 9.62 5.86 7.23
CA MET A 605 10.08 6.39 5.94
C MET A 605 11.04 7.57 6.11
N ALA A 606 10.72 8.51 7.02
CA ALA A 606 11.54 9.71 7.23
C ALA A 606 12.89 9.43 7.88
N LEU A 607 12.98 8.44 8.79
CA LEU A 607 14.15 8.28 9.65
C LEU A 607 14.94 6.97 9.45
N HIS A 608 14.33 5.91 8.92
CA HIS A 608 14.90 4.57 9.06
C HIS A 608 14.95 3.75 7.76
N GLU A 609 13.87 3.77 6.97
CA GLU A 609 13.69 2.80 5.90
C GLU A 609 14.54 3.13 4.66
N GLN A 610 15.44 2.23 4.33
CA GLN A 610 16.25 2.28 3.12
C GLN A 610 16.73 0.88 2.76
N SER A 611 16.48 0.45 1.53
CA SER A 611 17.04 -0.78 0.98
C SER A 611 18.33 -0.49 0.23
N VAL A 612 19.41 -1.16 0.63
CA VAL A 612 20.74 -0.99 0.05
C VAL A 612 21.04 -2.14 -0.90
N VAL A 613 21.34 -1.82 -2.15
CA VAL A 613 21.69 -2.79 -3.19
C VAL A 613 23.17 -2.76 -3.47
N ASP A 614 23.85 -3.92 -3.45
CA ASP A 614 25.22 -4.06 -3.96
C ASP A 614 25.17 -4.05 -5.50
N PRO A 615 25.73 -3.03 -6.16
CA PRO A 615 25.64 -2.92 -7.62
C PRO A 615 26.40 -4.00 -8.39
N ARG A 616 27.36 -4.66 -7.75
CA ARG A 616 28.16 -5.72 -8.37
C ARG A 616 27.38 -7.02 -8.58
N PHE A 617 26.36 -7.26 -7.73
CA PHE A 617 25.64 -8.54 -7.67
C PHE A 617 24.13 -8.39 -7.77
N GLY A 618 23.58 -7.16 -7.75
CA GLY A 618 22.14 -6.93 -7.65
C GLY A 618 21.52 -7.42 -6.35
N HIS A 619 22.33 -7.54 -5.28
CA HIS A 619 21.93 -8.09 -3.99
C HIS A 619 21.47 -7.01 -3.03
N VAL A 620 20.29 -7.18 -2.42
CA VAL A 620 19.87 -6.35 -1.28
C VAL A 620 20.63 -6.81 -0.05
N VAL A 621 21.59 -6.00 0.41
CA VAL A 621 22.52 -6.38 1.48
C VAL A 621 21.89 -6.37 2.87
N ASN A 622 20.90 -5.49 3.09
CA ASN A 622 20.13 -5.36 4.34
C ASN A 622 18.73 -5.98 4.22
N GLY A 623 18.65 -7.16 3.61
CA GLY A 623 17.39 -7.87 3.30
C GLY A 623 16.77 -8.63 4.48
N ASP A 624 16.82 -8.11 5.70
CA ASP A 624 16.15 -8.66 6.89
C ASP A 624 15.89 -7.53 7.91
N LEU A 625 15.10 -7.82 8.96
CA LEU A 625 14.74 -6.82 9.98
C LEU A 625 15.90 -6.44 10.94
N ALA A 626 17.04 -7.10 10.85
CA ALA A 626 18.24 -6.69 11.58
C ALA A 626 19.01 -5.59 10.84
N GLY A 627 18.98 -5.60 9.51
CA GLY A 627 19.66 -4.62 8.66
C GLY A 627 18.74 -3.56 8.04
N TYR A 628 17.49 -3.92 7.72
CA TYR A 628 16.46 -2.99 7.25
C TYR A 628 15.68 -2.48 8.45
N HIS A 629 15.96 -1.28 8.89
CA HIS A 629 15.37 -0.71 10.08
C HIS A 629 13.98 -0.18 9.80
N VAL A 630 13.04 -0.47 10.71
CA VAL A 630 11.70 0.10 10.77
C VAL A 630 11.51 0.76 12.13
N ALA A 631 10.65 1.78 12.21
CA ALA A 631 10.37 2.43 13.48
C ALA A 631 9.85 1.43 14.52
N ALA A 632 10.54 1.32 15.64
CA ALA A 632 10.16 0.50 16.77
C ALA A 632 9.39 1.34 17.81
N ASN A 633 8.82 0.69 18.82
CA ASN A 633 8.07 1.39 19.86
C ASN A 633 8.89 2.49 20.59
N ALA A 634 10.22 2.31 20.67
CA ALA A 634 11.10 3.31 21.29
C ALA A 634 11.30 4.57 20.43
N ASP A 635 11.05 4.50 19.13
CA ASP A 635 11.18 5.64 18.21
C ASP A 635 9.90 6.47 18.13
N VAL A 636 8.77 5.89 18.56
CA VAL A 636 7.44 6.51 18.45
C VAL A 636 7.12 7.25 19.74
N GLY A 637 7.06 8.58 19.66
CA GLY A 637 6.59 9.44 20.74
C GLY A 637 5.06 9.50 20.81
N GLU A 638 4.53 10.66 21.17
CA GLU A 638 3.09 10.92 21.16
C GLU A 638 2.56 11.01 19.73
N VAL A 639 1.48 10.26 19.43
CA VAL A 639 0.84 10.25 18.11
C VAL A 639 -0.65 10.45 18.26
N GLU A 640 -1.15 11.55 17.72
CA GLU A 640 -2.56 11.93 17.79
C GLU A 640 -3.17 11.99 16.39
N ALA A 641 -4.37 11.43 16.23
CA ALA A 641 -5.14 11.49 15.00
C ALA A 641 -6.56 11.96 15.28
N PHE A 642 -6.96 12.99 14.55
CA PHE A 642 -8.28 13.60 14.58
C PHE A 642 -8.88 13.62 13.17
N TRP A 643 -10.17 13.82 13.06
CA TRP A 643 -10.88 14.03 11.81
C TRP A 643 -12.01 15.02 12.01
N LEU A 644 -12.39 15.69 10.93
CA LEU A 644 -13.51 16.60 10.93
C LEU A 644 -14.83 15.81 10.99
N ASP A 645 -15.81 16.33 11.70
CA ASP A 645 -17.16 15.74 11.75
C ASP A 645 -17.94 16.11 10.48
N GLU A 646 -17.81 15.29 9.47
CA GLU A 646 -18.37 15.52 8.14
C GLU A 646 -18.92 14.23 7.52
N ALA A 647 -19.77 14.38 6.50
CA ALA A 647 -20.23 13.31 5.66
C ALA A 647 -20.27 13.81 4.20
N ASP A 648 -19.79 13.01 3.26
CA ASP A 648 -19.81 13.38 1.85
C ASP A 648 -20.92 12.59 1.11
N PRO A 649 -22.06 13.23 0.79
CA PRO A 649 -23.21 12.55 0.19
C PRO A 649 -22.93 12.11 -1.26
N HIS A 650 -21.87 12.60 -1.90
CA HIS A 650 -21.50 12.27 -3.29
C HIS A 650 -20.66 11.00 -3.39
N LEU A 651 -20.10 10.48 -2.28
CA LEU A 651 -19.22 9.32 -2.33
C LEU A 651 -19.95 7.98 -2.46
N ASN A 652 -20.83 7.70 -1.52
CA ASN A 652 -21.51 6.41 -1.38
C ASN A 652 -22.64 6.52 -0.33
N PRO A 653 -23.49 5.48 -0.17
CA PRO A 653 -24.59 5.53 0.79
C PRO A 653 -24.20 5.79 2.26
N MET A 654 -22.96 5.50 2.65
CA MET A 654 -22.45 5.75 4.00
C MET A 654 -21.92 7.17 4.18
N GLY A 655 -21.62 7.90 3.09
CA GLY A 655 -20.91 9.18 3.12
C GLY A 655 -19.48 9.09 3.64
N ALA A 656 -18.85 7.91 3.51
CA ALA A 656 -17.58 7.56 4.12
C ALA A 656 -16.47 7.34 3.09
N ALA A 657 -15.27 7.83 3.36
CA ALA A 657 -14.05 7.49 2.62
C ALA A 657 -13.22 6.44 3.39
N GLY A 658 -12.34 5.75 2.66
CA GLY A 658 -11.33 4.91 3.29
C GLY A 658 -10.18 5.75 3.87
N VAL A 659 -9.60 5.27 4.97
CA VAL A 659 -8.55 5.98 5.73
C VAL A 659 -7.26 5.15 5.84
N GLY A 660 -7.12 4.13 5.01
CA GLY A 660 -6.00 3.17 5.09
C GLY A 660 -4.65 3.79 4.75
N GLU A 661 -4.58 4.82 3.94
CA GLU A 661 -3.34 5.29 3.32
C GLU A 661 -2.98 6.75 3.62
N ILE A 662 -3.96 7.65 3.76
CA ILE A 662 -3.69 9.09 3.92
C ILE A 662 -2.77 9.42 5.11
N GLY A 663 -2.74 8.58 6.14
CA GLY A 663 -1.93 8.81 7.35
C GLY A 663 -0.40 8.84 7.11
N ILE A 664 0.11 8.20 6.04
CA ILE A 664 1.54 8.24 5.71
C ILE A 664 1.91 9.49 4.90
N VAL A 665 0.97 10.03 4.12
CA VAL A 665 1.25 10.88 2.96
C VAL A 665 2.02 12.16 3.29
N GLY A 666 1.57 12.96 4.27
CA GLY A 666 2.24 14.22 4.63
C GLY A 666 3.28 14.09 5.74
N MET A 667 3.32 12.97 6.46
CA MET A 667 4.16 12.86 7.67
C MET A 667 5.67 12.94 7.39
N PRO A 668 6.23 12.33 6.33
CA PRO A 668 7.66 12.47 6.02
C PRO A 668 8.06 13.92 5.79
N ALA A 669 7.27 14.68 5.03
CA ALA A 669 7.54 16.10 4.79
C ALA A 669 7.41 16.94 6.07
N ALA A 670 6.41 16.70 6.91
CA ALA A 670 6.26 17.40 8.20
C ALA A 670 7.48 17.19 9.10
N ILE A 671 8.04 15.97 9.13
CA ILE A 671 9.26 15.65 9.91
C ILE A 671 10.48 16.35 9.32
N VAL A 672 10.65 16.34 8.00
CA VAL A 672 11.78 17.01 7.32
C VAL A 672 11.73 18.53 7.51
N ASN A 673 10.54 19.13 7.38
CA ASN A 673 10.30 20.55 7.62
C ASN A 673 10.58 20.92 9.09
N ALA A 674 10.19 20.03 10.04
CA ALA A 674 10.52 20.22 11.46
C ALA A 674 12.03 20.12 11.73
N ALA A 675 12.74 19.22 11.06
CA ALA A 675 14.20 19.08 11.19
C ALA A 675 14.93 20.33 10.65
N HIS A 676 14.47 20.90 9.53
CA HIS A 676 14.92 22.19 9.04
C HIS A 676 14.66 23.30 10.05
N HIS A 677 13.44 23.41 10.55
CA HIS A 677 13.07 24.42 11.54
C HIS A 677 13.92 24.31 12.83
N ALA A 678 14.33 23.08 13.21
CA ALA A 678 15.25 22.86 14.32
C ALA A 678 16.69 23.33 14.04
N THR A 679 17.23 23.07 12.84
CA THR A 679 18.68 23.11 12.57
C THR A 679 19.13 24.12 11.52
N VAL A 680 18.21 24.72 10.77
CA VAL A 680 18.44 25.56 9.57
C VAL A 680 19.01 24.73 8.37
N LEU A 681 19.19 23.43 8.52
CA LEU A 681 19.72 22.57 7.47
C LEU A 681 18.57 21.96 6.65
N ARG A 682 18.54 22.21 5.33
CA ARG A 682 17.56 21.58 4.41
C ARG A 682 18.09 20.24 3.91
N VAL A 683 17.50 19.17 4.41
CA VAL A 683 17.74 17.81 3.90
C VAL A 683 16.63 17.46 2.93
N ARG A 684 16.98 17.04 1.71
CA ARG A 684 16.07 16.74 0.61
C ARG A 684 16.12 15.27 0.19
N GLU A 685 16.77 14.45 0.99
CA GLU A 685 16.96 13.02 0.77
C GLU A 685 16.54 12.24 2.02
N LEU A 686 15.70 11.23 1.86
CA LEU A 686 15.32 10.31 2.93
C LEU A 686 16.21 9.06 2.92
N PRO A 687 16.41 8.43 4.08
CA PRO A 687 16.04 8.86 5.42
C PRO A 687 16.96 9.99 5.98
N LEU A 688 16.48 10.69 7.02
CA LEU A 688 17.24 11.69 7.77
C LEU A 688 18.29 11.01 8.67
N THR A 689 19.44 10.70 8.11
CA THR A 689 20.54 10.07 8.86
C THR A 689 21.32 11.10 9.69
N PRO A 690 21.93 10.70 10.83
CA PRO A 690 22.65 11.61 11.72
C PRO A 690 23.77 12.42 11.05
N ASP A 691 24.49 11.83 10.08
CA ASP A 691 25.56 12.49 9.33
C ASP A 691 25.10 13.74 8.55
N ARG A 692 23.82 13.83 8.19
CA ARG A 692 23.22 14.99 7.51
C ARG A 692 23.18 16.24 8.40
N PHE A 693 23.26 16.07 9.72
CA PHE A 693 23.18 17.14 10.73
C PHE A 693 24.50 17.42 11.43
N LEU A 694 25.57 16.67 11.13
CA LEU A 694 26.90 16.94 11.60
C LEU A 694 27.53 18.07 10.77
N ARG A 695 28.08 19.12 11.43
CA ARG A 695 28.75 20.27 10.80
C ARG A 695 30.25 20.09 10.77
#